data_6475cd72f60c7dbae19a92daecd602c5
#
_entry.id   6475cd72f60c7dbae19a92daecd602c5
#
_cell.length_a   1.000
_cell.length_b   1.000
_cell.length_c   1.000
_cell.angle_alpha   90.00
_cell.angle_beta   90.00
_cell.angle_gamma   90.00
#
_symmetry.space_group_name_H-M   'P 1'
#
loop_
_entity.id
_entity.type
_entity.pdbx_description
1 polymer ?
#
loop_
_entity_poly.entity_id
_entity_poly.type
_entity_poly.pdbx_seq_one_letter_code
_entity_poly.pdbx_strand_id
1 'polypeptide(L)'
;MRVETVELENVRSHTKSKIQFQRGFNCLVGGVGCGKSSVLYAIDFALFGDPIGRSYEYLLREGADESKVTLQFTHSGKNYTLTRGLRKRGKGIGQDLEQLKLYENDMLIAQVKSDAVAEQLKAITGLDKELFREIVWVRQEQLKELLDMTPRERQKRVDELFGLSDYELAWSSLQGVQKEYEGEKKAYERDPDIVMMDKLHVEYDKSVAEFANVGGQVEGLNKQCSEAETTLNEATTQLQSLEELRKQTEELMRKETQLKTSIENTEDNSARLADEITRTSTSIESLNEKIESLKSELKTHQEELKKAGLDAEQTPEDLRKHLQALEEQLRSMGGEQEATKKEMREAEKRLSSLTAESKCPLCMQDLSEEYKTDLLNRLSKANSESETKLDELKKNLAELDDLRSLVSNVGLSLQTITPKIEDLKGRVSDERQELEKLSKEFEEKQLLEKQLREQLSTIRREISKFDLAQLEKTRRLRDQAFMEYSDVKNRLETTETRKNDLAFRMEELKQRLDNAQQKLDRRQRIERLLEIVTGVRDAYRSIQPRMRSEFVTYLQRMIQQFLDNLTGGVGPTLIVEIDDTYSPTVTSEEGYEREVTNLSGGERTLLAFAYRLGLGQLIMQSRTGHGLYTLLLDEPTESLGREDGSIDRLAEAISRLKAIEQIIAVTHSEAFAEKAEHVIRVEKEAGASKITPET
;
A
#
# COMPACT_ATOMS: atom_id res chain seq x y z
N MET A 1 -18.51 -20.96 7.67
CA MET A 1 -18.85 -21.62 6.38
C MET A 1 -18.75 -23.11 6.61
N ARG A 2 -19.74 -23.91 6.20
CA ARG A 2 -19.71 -25.39 6.29
C ARG A 2 -19.92 -25.97 4.90
N VAL A 3 -19.03 -26.84 4.49
CA VAL A 3 -19.10 -27.55 3.20
C VAL A 3 -20.14 -28.66 3.28
N GLU A 4 -21.12 -28.65 2.36
CA GLU A 4 -22.18 -29.68 2.31
C GLU A 4 -21.87 -30.70 1.22
N THR A 5 -21.58 -30.23 0.02
CA THR A 5 -21.38 -31.10 -1.14
C THR A 5 -20.29 -30.55 -2.03
N VAL A 6 -19.42 -31.41 -2.51
CA VAL A 6 -18.44 -31.12 -3.56
C VAL A 6 -18.70 -32.06 -4.75
N GLU A 7 -19.02 -31.47 -5.88
CA GLU A 7 -19.17 -32.23 -7.14
C GLU A 7 -17.98 -31.92 -8.04
N LEU A 8 -17.34 -32.94 -8.52
CA LEU A 8 -16.15 -32.88 -9.34
C LEU A 8 -16.41 -33.51 -10.71
N GLU A 9 -16.17 -32.79 -11.76
CA GLU A 9 -16.20 -33.30 -13.12
C GLU A 9 -14.83 -33.00 -13.78
N ASN A 10 -14.17 -34.06 -14.20
CA ASN A 10 -12.83 -34.03 -14.82
C ASN A 10 -11.75 -33.28 -13.98
N VAL A 11 -11.72 -33.56 -12.69
CA VAL A 11 -10.74 -33.01 -11.78
C VAL A 11 -9.74 -34.10 -11.39
N ARG A 12 -8.51 -33.99 -11.87
CA ARG A 12 -7.43 -34.99 -11.63
C ARG A 12 -7.89 -36.42 -11.89
N SER A 13 -7.95 -37.25 -10.86
CA SER A 13 -8.43 -38.64 -10.98
C SER A 13 -9.94 -38.75 -10.96
N HIS A 14 -10.68 -37.71 -10.63
CA HIS A 14 -12.15 -37.72 -10.62
C HIS A 14 -12.71 -37.41 -12.01
N THR A 15 -13.41 -38.35 -12.61
CA THR A 15 -14.19 -38.14 -13.84
C THR A 15 -15.51 -37.48 -13.53
N LYS A 16 -16.29 -38.09 -12.63
CA LYS A 16 -17.50 -37.52 -12.08
C LYS A 16 -17.70 -38.09 -10.68
N SER A 17 -17.62 -37.21 -9.69
CA SER A 17 -17.70 -37.59 -8.28
C SER A 17 -18.56 -36.61 -7.53
N LYS A 18 -19.36 -37.09 -6.61
CA LYS A 18 -20.14 -36.28 -5.68
C LYS A 18 -19.81 -36.73 -4.27
N ILE A 19 -19.37 -35.80 -3.46
CA ILE A 19 -18.96 -36.04 -2.09
C ILE A 19 -19.86 -35.21 -1.20
N GLN A 20 -20.49 -35.85 -0.23
CA GLN A 20 -21.32 -35.19 0.78
C GLN A 20 -20.57 -35.20 2.12
N PHE A 21 -20.54 -34.07 2.74
CA PHE A 21 -19.94 -33.88 4.04
C PHE A 21 -21.01 -33.57 5.08
N GLN A 22 -20.79 -34.04 6.27
CA GLN A 22 -21.68 -33.81 7.40
C GLN A 22 -21.05 -32.92 8.46
N ARG A 23 -21.79 -32.56 9.49
CA ARG A 23 -21.23 -31.92 10.67
C ARG A 23 -20.32 -32.90 11.39
N GLY A 24 -19.33 -32.36 12.14
CA GLY A 24 -18.38 -33.18 12.87
C GLY A 24 -17.17 -33.58 12.03
N PHE A 25 -16.56 -34.67 12.37
CA PHE A 25 -15.31 -35.11 11.79
C PHE A 25 -15.55 -36.03 10.58
N ASN A 26 -15.27 -35.51 9.39
CA ASN A 26 -15.30 -36.25 8.12
C ASN A 26 -13.89 -36.66 7.72
N CYS A 27 -13.70 -37.89 7.32
CA CYS A 27 -12.41 -38.40 6.87
C CYS A 27 -12.50 -39.07 5.49
N LEU A 28 -11.74 -38.54 4.54
CA LEU A 28 -11.54 -39.21 3.25
C LEU A 28 -10.33 -40.14 3.37
N VAL A 29 -10.56 -41.42 3.24
CA VAL A 29 -9.52 -42.43 3.36
C VAL A 29 -9.36 -43.25 2.08
N GLY A 30 -8.17 -43.75 1.81
CA GLY A 30 -7.89 -44.60 0.65
C GLY A 30 -6.40 -44.60 0.29
N GLY A 31 -6.05 -45.34 -0.71
CA GLY A 31 -4.66 -45.49 -1.16
C GLY A 31 -4.00 -44.24 -1.67
N VAL A 32 -2.70 -44.26 -1.82
CA VAL A 32 -1.94 -43.16 -2.42
C VAL A 32 -2.36 -42.97 -3.88
N GLY A 33 -2.59 -41.71 -4.26
CA GLY A 33 -2.97 -41.36 -5.65
C GLY A 33 -4.39 -41.69 -6.06
N CYS A 34 -5.30 -42.02 -5.13
CA CYS A 34 -6.72 -42.26 -5.42
C CYS A 34 -7.56 -40.97 -5.56
N GLY A 35 -7.00 -39.79 -5.31
CA GLY A 35 -7.67 -38.51 -5.53
C GLY A 35 -8.21 -37.81 -4.28
N LYS A 36 -7.91 -38.27 -3.09
CA LYS A 36 -8.36 -37.68 -1.82
C LYS A 36 -8.06 -36.18 -1.70
N SER A 37 -6.77 -35.81 -1.77
CA SER A 37 -6.34 -34.40 -1.69
C SER A 37 -6.90 -33.55 -2.83
N SER A 38 -7.26 -34.18 -3.98
CA SER A 38 -7.87 -33.48 -5.09
C SER A 38 -9.19 -32.78 -4.73
N VAL A 39 -9.87 -33.32 -3.72
CA VAL A 39 -11.12 -32.73 -3.20
C VAL A 39 -10.83 -31.40 -2.49
N LEU A 40 -9.77 -31.34 -1.67
CA LEU A 40 -9.38 -30.11 -0.99
C LEU A 40 -8.90 -29.05 -1.98
N TYR A 41 -8.13 -29.45 -2.99
CA TYR A 41 -7.73 -28.57 -4.09
C TYR A 41 -8.92 -28.05 -4.88
N ALA A 42 -9.94 -28.87 -5.07
CA ALA A 42 -11.14 -28.46 -5.76
C ALA A 42 -11.98 -27.48 -4.93
N ILE A 43 -12.03 -27.63 -3.61
CA ILE A 43 -12.68 -26.68 -2.70
C ILE A 43 -11.98 -25.32 -2.79
N ASP A 44 -10.64 -25.28 -2.68
CA ASP A 44 -9.86 -24.05 -2.82
C ASP A 44 -10.07 -23.39 -4.17
N PHE A 45 -10.02 -24.18 -5.25
CA PHE A 45 -10.27 -23.68 -6.61
C PHE A 45 -11.68 -23.13 -6.77
N ALA A 46 -12.69 -23.85 -6.27
CA ALA A 46 -14.05 -23.37 -6.34
C ALA A 46 -14.19 -22.02 -5.65
N LEU A 47 -13.64 -21.85 -4.45
CA LEU A 47 -13.73 -20.63 -3.67
C LEU A 47 -12.98 -19.47 -4.32
N PHE A 48 -11.72 -19.64 -4.69
CA PHE A 48 -10.85 -18.52 -5.06
C PHE A 48 -10.48 -18.48 -6.54
N GLY A 49 -10.52 -19.60 -7.22
CA GLY A 49 -10.20 -19.68 -8.64
C GLY A 49 -8.74 -19.59 -9.01
N ASP A 50 -7.89 -19.15 -8.10
CA ASP A 50 -6.47 -18.97 -8.37
C ASP A 50 -5.72 -20.30 -8.31
N PRO A 51 -4.76 -20.54 -9.21
CA PRO A 51 -3.92 -21.73 -9.12
C PRO A 51 -3.06 -21.72 -7.84
N ILE A 52 -2.79 -22.91 -7.31
CA ILE A 52 -1.88 -23.08 -6.17
C ILE A 52 -0.40 -23.07 -6.63
N GLY A 53 -0.16 -23.11 -7.91
CA GLY A 53 1.15 -23.04 -8.54
C GLY A 53 1.14 -22.06 -9.70
N ARG A 54 1.91 -22.37 -10.73
CA ARG A 54 2.04 -21.53 -11.93
C ARG A 54 0.88 -21.69 -12.92
N SER A 55 0.19 -22.82 -12.89
CA SER A 55 -0.86 -23.17 -13.87
C SER A 55 -1.93 -24.04 -13.24
N TYR A 56 -3.03 -24.23 -13.96
CA TYR A 56 -4.13 -25.13 -13.55
C TYR A 56 -3.92 -26.60 -13.96
N GLU A 57 -2.75 -26.95 -14.50
CA GLU A 57 -2.44 -28.33 -14.94
C GLU A 57 -2.60 -29.36 -13.80
N TYR A 58 -2.32 -28.92 -12.58
CA TYR A 58 -2.46 -29.77 -11.39
C TYR A 58 -3.92 -30.15 -11.09
N LEU A 59 -4.91 -29.47 -11.66
CA LEU A 59 -6.32 -29.66 -11.32
C LEU A 59 -7.13 -30.28 -12.47
N LEU A 60 -6.86 -29.92 -13.73
CA LEU A 60 -7.53 -30.49 -14.87
C LEU A 60 -7.12 -31.96 -15.06
N ARG A 61 -8.10 -32.83 -15.27
CA ARG A 61 -7.83 -34.25 -15.57
C ARG A 61 -7.04 -34.37 -16.87
N GLU A 62 -6.05 -35.25 -16.88
CA GLU A 62 -5.27 -35.55 -18.06
C GLU A 62 -6.18 -36.13 -19.17
N GLY A 63 -6.08 -35.55 -20.37
CA GLY A 63 -6.91 -35.92 -21.51
C GLY A 63 -8.29 -35.24 -21.54
N ALA A 64 -8.68 -34.44 -20.56
CA ALA A 64 -9.91 -33.68 -20.58
C ALA A 64 -9.67 -32.25 -21.10
N ASP A 65 -10.66 -31.72 -21.83
CA ASP A 65 -10.63 -30.34 -22.33
C ASP A 65 -11.28 -29.33 -21.38
N GLU A 66 -12.14 -29.82 -20.48
CA GLU A 66 -12.80 -28.99 -19.48
C GLU A 66 -13.00 -29.74 -18.16
N SER A 67 -13.05 -28.98 -17.09
CA SER A 67 -13.42 -29.46 -15.77
C SER A 67 -14.43 -28.55 -15.11
N LYS A 68 -15.16 -29.08 -14.15
CA LYS A 68 -16.15 -28.34 -13.39
C LYS A 68 -16.10 -28.77 -11.93
N VAL A 69 -16.13 -27.79 -11.05
CA VAL A 69 -16.28 -27.98 -9.62
C VAL A 69 -17.54 -27.24 -9.17
N THR A 70 -18.44 -27.96 -8.49
CA THR A 70 -19.59 -27.36 -7.83
C THR A 70 -19.45 -27.58 -6.34
N LEU A 71 -19.37 -26.49 -5.59
CA LEU A 71 -19.27 -26.47 -4.14
C LEU A 71 -20.59 -25.96 -3.56
N GLN A 72 -21.23 -26.77 -2.74
CA GLN A 72 -22.36 -26.36 -1.93
C GLN A 72 -21.92 -26.20 -0.49
N PHE A 73 -22.24 -25.08 0.10
CA PHE A 73 -21.89 -24.79 1.49
C PHE A 73 -22.99 -23.97 2.17
N THR A 74 -23.04 -24.08 3.48
CA THR A 74 -23.91 -23.26 4.32
C THR A 74 -23.09 -22.25 5.12
N HIS A 75 -23.61 -21.05 5.23
CA HIS A 75 -23.06 -20.01 6.10
C HIS A 75 -24.17 -19.16 6.69
N SER A 76 -24.16 -18.95 8.00
CA SER A 76 -25.16 -18.12 8.69
C SER A 76 -26.62 -18.51 8.37
N GLY A 77 -26.87 -19.83 8.25
CA GLY A 77 -28.22 -20.38 7.99
C GLY A 77 -28.70 -20.28 6.54
N LYS A 78 -27.88 -19.79 5.61
CA LYS A 78 -28.18 -19.72 4.18
C LYS A 78 -27.37 -20.76 3.41
N ASN A 79 -27.95 -21.23 2.30
CA ASN A 79 -27.29 -22.19 1.41
C ASN A 79 -26.69 -21.47 0.22
N TYR A 80 -25.47 -21.82 -0.11
CA TYR A 80 -24.73 -21.26 -1.24
C TYR A 80 -24.30 -22.38 -2.18
N THR A 81 -24.40 -22.11 -3.47
CA THR A 81 -23.87 -22.99 -4.51
C THR A 81 -22.94 -22.21 -5.40
N LEU A 82 -21.69 -22.61 -5.40
CA LEU A 82 -20.65 -22.00 -6.20
C LEU A 82 -20.16 -23.00 -7.24
N THR A 83 -20.23 -22.61 -8.51
CA THR A 83 -19.73 -23.40 -9.63
C THR A 83 -18.57 -22.67 -10.27
N ARG A 84 -17.50 -23.41 -10.57
CA ARG A 84 -16.33 -22.92 -11.28
C ARG A 84 -15.76 -24.00 -12.18
N GLY A 85 -15.30 -23.61 -13.36
CA GLY A 85 -14.73 -24.54 -14.34
C GLY A 85 -13.36 -24.13 -14.85
N LEU A 86 -12.67 -25.10 -15.44
CA LEU A 86 -11.48 -24.87 -16.24
C LEU A 86 -11.74 -25.30 -17.68
N ARG A 87 -11.14 -24.61 -18.61
CA ARG A 87 -11.19 -24.96 -20.03
C ARG A 87 -9.78 -24.86 -20.63
N LYS A 88 -9.43 -25.86 -21.41
CA LYS A 88 -8.19 -25.88 -22.19
C LYS A 88 -8.35 -24.96 -23.40
N ARG A 89 -7.43 -24.01 -23.53
CA ARG A 89 -7.39 -23.06 -24.66
C ARG A 89 -6.03 -23.13 -25.31
N GLY A 90 -5.94 -23.84 -26.43
CA GLY A 90 -4.68 -24.09 -27.12
C GLY A 90 -3.70 -24.89 -26.24
N LYS A 91 -2.54 -24.31 -25.90
CA LYS A 91 -1.53 -24.94 -25.04
C LYS A 91 -1.72 -24.64 -23.54
N GLY A 92 -2.63 -23.76 -23.17
CA GLY A 92 -2.84 -23.33 -21.77
C GLY A 92 -4.20 -23.77 -21.23
N ILE A 93 -4.29 -23.81 -19.89
CA ILE A 93 -5.52 -24.06 -19.15
C ILE A 93 -5.90 -22.77 -18.43
N GLY A 94 -7.13 -22.34 -18.57
CA GLY A 94 -7.64 -21.14 -17.91
C GLY A 94 -9.01 -21.39 -17.25
N GLN A 95 -9.42 -20.46 -16.42
CA GLN A 95 -10.78 -20.49 -15.86
C GLN A 95 -11.81 -20.33 -16.98
N ASP A 96 -12.87 -21.11 -16.88
CA ASP A 96 -14.06 -20.93 -17.69
C ASP A 96 -15.06 -20.02 -16.95
N LEU A 97 -15.00 -18.75 -17.30
CA LEU A 97 -15.81 -17.73 -16.64
C LEU A 97 -17.32 -17.88 -16.90
N GLU A 98 -17.72 -18.60 -17.94
CA GLU A 98 -19.15 -18.89 -18.22
C GLU A 98 -19.73 -19.84 -17.18
N GLN A 99 -18.89 -20.71 -16.63
CA GLN A 99 -19.24 -21.63 -15.55
C GLN A 99 -19.15 -21.01 -14.17
N LEU A 100 -18.58 -19.81 -14.04
CA LEU A 100 -18.45 -19.14 -12.75
C LEU A 100 -19.77 -18.52 -12.32
N LYS A 101 -20.41 -19.14 -11.33
CA LYS A 101 -21.71 -18.72 -10.80
C LYS A 101 -21.78 -18.97 -9.30
N LEU A 102 -22.23 -17.97 -8.57
CA LEU A 102 -22.51 -18.05 -7.14
C LEU A 102 -23.99 -17.79 -6.90
N TYR A 103 -24.64 -18.73 -6.24
CA TYR A 103 -26.05 -18.67 -5.86
C TYR A 103 -26.17 -18.60 -4.33
N GLU A 104 -27.17 -17.87 -3.85
CA GLU A 104 -27.65 -17.87 -2.48
C GLU A 104 -29.11 -18.35 -2.48
N ASN A 105 -29.44 -19.47 -1.80
CA ASN A 105 -30.77 -20.06 -1.77
C ASN A 105 -31.42 -20.14 -3.20
N ASP A 106 -30.63 -20.63 -4.16
CA ASP A 106 -30.96 -20.76 -5.59
C ASP A 106 -31.09 -19.43 -6.37
N MET A 107 -30.86 -18.29 -5.74
CA MET A 107 -30.81 -17.00 -6.41
C MET A 107 -29.38 -16.68 -6.83
N LEU A 108 -29.18 -16.33 -8.09
CA LEU A 108 -27.86 -15.95 -8.62
C LEU A 108 -27.43 -14.58 -8.06
N ILE A 109 -26.31 -14.52 -7.32
CA ILE A 109 -25.81 -13.30 -6.71
C ILE A 109 -24.53 -12.76 -7.37
N ALA A 110 -23.71 -13.62 -7.97
CA ALA A 110 -22.52 -13.19 -8.72
C ALA A 110 -22.18 -14.19 -9.84
N GLN A 111 -21.65 -13.68 -10.96
CA GLN A 111 -21.23 -14.51 -12.08
C GLN A 111 -20.17 -13.84 -12.98
N VAL A 112 -19.48 -14.62 -13.79
CA VAL A 112 -18.59 -14.24 -14.90
C VAL A 112 -17.33 -13.48 -14.49
N LYS A 113 -17.35 -12.64 -13.46
CA LYS A 113 -16.18 -11.89 -12.98
C LYS A 113 -15.62 -12.53 -11.71
N SER A 114 -14.38 -13.02 -11.79
CA SER A 114 -13.72 -13.68 -10.65
C SER A 114 -13.63 -12.77 -9.42
N ASP A 115 -13.30 -11.49 -9.64
CA ASP A 115 -13.17 -10.51 -8.56
C ASP A 115 -14.51 -10.23 -7.87
N ALA A 116 -15.60 -10.12 -8.64
CA ALA A 116 -16.94 -9.91 -8.08
C ALA A 116 -17.39 -11.11 -7.23
N VAL A 117 -17.07 -12.34 -7.67
CA VAL A 117 -17.36 -13.54 -6.88
C VAL A 117 -16.48 -13.60 -5.65
N ALA A 118 -15.19 -13.22 -5.74
CA ALA A 118 -14.29 -13.19 -4.61
C ALA A 118 -14.73 -12.14 -3.56
N GLU A 119 -15.13 -10.95 -3.99
CA GLU A 119 -15.67 -9.91 -3.10
C GLU A 119 -16.95 -10.36 -2.40
N GLN A 120 -17.87 -11.00 -3.13
CA GLN A 120 -19.09 -11.54 -2.54
C GLN A 120 -18.79 -12.67 -1.54
N LEU A 121 -17.88 -13.58 -1.87
CA LEU A 121 -17.45 -14.64 -0.95
C LEU A 121 -16.81 -14.06 0.30
N LYS A 122 -15.96 -13.04 0.15
CA LYS A 122 -15.34 -12.34 1.29
C LYS A 122 -16.40 -11.63 2.15
N ALA A 123 -17.37 -10.98 1.52
CA ALA A 123 -18.48 -10.34 2.24
C ALA A 123 -19.37 -11.36 2.98
N ILE A 124 -19.62 -12.53 2.40
CA ILE A 124 -20.44 -13.59 2.99
C ILE A 124 -19.70 -14.30 4.12
N THR A 125 -18.49 -14.78 3.84
CA THR A 125 -17.75 -15.69 4.73
C THR A 125 -16.71 -15.01 5.61
N GLY A 126 -16.30 -13.79 5.28
CA GLY A 126 -15.15 -13.11 5.85
C GLY A 126 -13.80 -13.70 5.43
N LEU A 127 -13.82 -14.75 4.60
CA LEU A 127 -12.61 -15.44 4.16
C LEU A 127 -12.12 -14.87 2.84
N ASP A 128 -10.88 -14.47 2.82
CA ASP A 128 -10.11 -14.31 1.59
C ASP A 128 -9.21 -15.53 1.35
N LYS A 129 -8.58 -15.56 0.20
CA LYS A 129 -7.72 -16.67 -0.23
C LYS A 129 -6.57 -16.93 0.75
N GLU A 130 -5.94 -15.88 1.24
CA GLU A 130 -4.79 -15.99 2.15
C GLU A 130 -5.23 -16.59 3.47
N LEU A 131 -6.29 -16.04 4.04
CA LEU A 131 -6.85 -16.52 5.29
C LEU A 131 -7.30 -17.98 5.20
N PHE A 132 -7.96 -18.36 4.10
CA PHE A 132 -8.39 -19.73 3.88
C PHE A 132 -7.20 -20.69 3.79
N ARG A 133 -6.21 -20.36 2.97
CA ARG A 133 -5.04 -21.23 2.74
C ARG A 133 -4.09 -21.33 3.92
N GLU A 134 -4.08 -20.31 4.79
CA GLU A 134 -3.20 -20.29 5.97
C GLU A 134 -3.89 -20.86 7.22
N ILE A 135 -5.19 -20.65 7.34
CA ILE A 135 -5.92 -20.94 8.58
C ILE A 135 -6.87 -22.12 8.42
N VAL A 136 -7.72 -22.10 7.37
CA VAL A 136 -8.78 -23.11 7.20
C VAL A 136 -8.22 -24.38 6.60
N TRP A 137 -7.28 -24.29 5.70
CA TRP A 137 -6.68 -25.44 5.03
C TRP A 137 -5.25 -25.69 5.45
N VAL A 138 -5.08 -26.70 6.31
CA VAL A 138 -3.76 -27.22 6.71
C VAL A 138 -3.29 -28.22 5.66
N ARG A 139 -2.39 -27.80 4.81
CA ARG A 139 -1.82 -28.65 3.75
C ARG A 139 -0.78 -29.61 4.34
N GLN A 140 -0.49 -30.62 3.57
CA GLN A 140 0.56 -31.59 3.81
C GLN A 140 1.86 -30.88 4.29
N GLU A 141 2.50 -31.41 5.33
CA GLU A 141 3.72 -30.87 5.99
C GLU A 141 3.62 -29.49 6.67
N GLN A 142 2.55 -28.74 6.48
CA GLN A 142 2.41 -27.40 7.05
C GLN A 142 2.00 -27.37 8.53
N LEU A 143 1.61 -28.50 9.09
CA LEU A 143 1.12 -28.53 10.48
C LEU A 143 2.12 -27.94 11.48
N LYS A 144 3.40 -28.28 11.34
CA LYS A 144 4.49 -27.83 12.22
C LYS A 144 5.23 -26.58 11.74
N GLU A 145 4.94 -26.11 10.54
CA GLU A 145 5.64 -25.01 9.90
C GLU A 145 5.78 -23.77 10.80
N LEU A 146 4.68 -23.35 11.44
CA LEU A 146 4.70 -22.20 12.33
C LEU A 146 5.57 -22.40 13.57
N LEU A 147 5.66 -23.63 14.09
CA LEU A 147 6.51 -23.95 15.22
C LEU A 147 8.00 -24.04 14.84
N ASP A 148 8.26 -24.40 13.58
CA ASP A 148 9.61 -24.59 13.05
C ASP A 148 10.24 -23.29 12.52
N MET A 149 9.42 -22.24 12.31
CA MET A 149 9.89 -20.92 11.95
C MET A 149 10.77 -20.31 13.04
N THR A 150 11.73 -19.49 12.65
CA THR A 150 12.46 -18.64 13.60
C THR A 150 11.48 -17.69 14.33
N PRO A 151 11.77 -17.26 15.56
CA PRO A 151 10.91 -16.33 16.30
C PRO A 151 10.54 -15.07 15.49
N ARG A 152 11.49 -14.52 14.74
CA ARG A 152 11.28 -13.33 13.93
C ARG A 152 10.38 -13.57 12.72
N GLU A 153 10.54 -14.69 12.04
CA GLU A 153 9.70 -15.06 10.90
C GLU A 153 8.27 -15.37 11.36
N ARG A 154 8.14 -16.09 12.47
CA ARG A 154 6.85 -16.38 13.09
C ARG A 154 6.13 -15.08 13.48
N GLN A 155 6.82 -14.19 14.18
CA GLN A 155 6.26 -12.90 14.58
C GLN A 155 5.75 -12.13 13.36
N LYS A 156 6.56 -12.01 12.32
CA LYS A 156 6.17 -11.32 11.10
C LYS A 156 4.93 -11.96 10.45
N ARG A 157 4.93 -13.30 10.35
CA ARG A 157 3.82 -14.02 9.71
C ARG A 157 2.51 -13.88 10.50
N VAL A 158 2.59 -14.00 11.82
CA VAL A 158 1.43 -13.90 12.70
C VAL A 158 0.93 -12.45 12.75
N ASP A 159 1.82 -11.45 12.81
CA ASP A 159 1.48 -10.04 12.73
C ASP A 159 0.76 -9.69 11.39
N GLU A 160 1.21 -10.26 10.27
CA GLU A 160 0.53 -10.13 8.97
C GLU A 160 -0.88 -10.71 9.00
N LEU A 161 -1.05 -11.91 9.56
CA LEU A 161 -2.35 -12.56 9.68
C LEU A 161 -3.33 -11.78 10.58
N PHE A 162 -2.84 -11.15 11.63
CA PHE A 162 -3.62 -10.26 12.48
C PHE A 162 -3.84 -8.86 11.90
N GLY A 163 -3.18 -8.52 10.80
CA GLY A 163 -3.20 -7.19 10.22
C GLY A 163 -2.39 -6.16 11.01
N LEU A 164 -1.51 -6.60 11.91
CA LEU A 164 -0.64 -5.70 12.68
C LEU A 164 0.42 -5.02 11.82
N SER A 165 0.80 -5.64 10.71
CA SER A 165 1.68 -5.04 9.70
C SER A 165 1.09 -3.79 9.04
N ASP A 166 -0.24 -3.65 9.01
CA ASP A 166 -0.90 -2.45 8.49
C ASP A 166 -0.59 -1.22 9.36
N TYR A 167 -0.43 -1.42 10.67
CA TYR A 167 -0.01 -0.37 11.60
C TYR A 167 1.43 0.07 11.34
N GLU A 168 2.31 -0.85 11.00
CA GLU A 168 3.69 -0.55 10.66
C GLU A 168 3.79 0.16 9.30
N LEU A 169 2.99 -0.25 8.34
CA LEU A 169 2.83 0.45 7.05
C LEU A 169 2.26 1.84 7.25
N ALA A 170 1.23 1.99 8.08
CA ALA A 170 0.66 3.29 8.42
C ALA A 170 1.69 4.19 9.13
N TRP A 171 2.42 3.64 10.10
CA TRP A 171 3.50 4.36 10.80
C TRP A 171 4.61 4.79 9.84
N SER A 172 5.06 3.90 8.95
CA SER A 172 6.09 4.20 7.96
C SER A 172 5.64 5.24 6.94
N SER A 173 4.38 5.18 6.52
CA SER A 173 3.78 6.16 5.62
C SER A 173 3.68 7.54 6.29
N LEU A 174 3.27 7.58 7.55
CA LEU A 174 3.23 8.81 8.36
C LEU A 174 4.63 9.40 8.57
N GLN A 175 5.67 8.55 8.69
CA GLN A 175 7.04 9.01 8.76
C GLN A 175 7.47 9.72 7.46
N GLY A 176 7.01 9.25 6.31
CA GLY A 176 7.20 9.92 5.02
C GLY A 176 6.56 11.31 5.01
N VAL A 177 5.28 11.39 5.41
CA VAL A 177 4.52 12.64 5.52
C VAL A 177 5.18 13.59 6.53
N GLN A 178 5.60 13.07 7.68
CA GLN A 178 6.30 13.89 8.68
C GLN A 178 7.58 14.50 8.13
N LYS A 179 8.41 13.71 7.44
CA LYS A 179 9.65 14.21 6.82
C LYS A 179 9.40 15.27 5.76
N GLU A 180 8.33 15.11 4.98
CA GLU A 180 7.91 16.09 3.99
C GLU A 180 7.55 17.42 4.66
N TYR A 181 6.69 17.38 5.68
CA TYR A 181 6.31 18.58 6.43
C TYR A 181 7.48 19.19 7.21
N GLU A 182 8.37 18.38 7.78
CA GLU A 182 9.59 18.88 8.42
C GLU A 182 10.52 19.58 7.41
N GLY A 183 10.59 19.04 6.19
CA GLY A 183 11.32 19.65 5.08
C GLY A 183 10.71 20.99 4.66
N GLU A 184 9.39 21.03 4.50
CA GLU A 184 8.63 22.25 4.17
C GLU A 184 8.77 23.30 5.29
N LYS A 185 8.65 22.90 6.56
CA LYS A 185 8.87 23.76 7.72
C LYS A 185 10.25 24.39 7.70
N LYS A 186 11.31 23.57 7.53
CA LYS A 186 12.69 24.04 7.45
C LYS A 186 12.93 24.98 6.28
N ALA A 187 12.26 24.77 5.16
CA ALA A 187 12.32 25.67 4.02
C ALA A 187 11.75 27.04 4.38
N TYR A 188 10.60 27.08 5.05
CA TYR A 188 10.00 28.34 5.51
C TYR A 188 10.82 29.02 6.63
N GLU A 189 11.45 28.25 7.54
CA GLU A 189 12.35 28.80 8.57
C GLU A 189 13.58 29.49 7.97
N ARG A 190 13.98 29.08 6.78
CA ARG A 190 15.13 29.64 6.05
C ARG A 190 14.73 30.65 4.98
N ASP A 191 13.43 30.86 4.78
CA ASP A 191 12.94 31.79 3.78
C ASP A 191 13.39 33.22 4.12
N PRO A 192 14.10 33.90 3.22
CA PRO A 192 14.66 35.22 3.51
C PRO A 192 13.60 36.26 3.88
N ASP A 193 12.40 36.17 3.28
CA ASP A 193 11.34 37.12 3.54
C ASP A 193 10.71 36.90 4.92
N ILE A 194 10.61 35.66 5.39
CA ILE A 194 10.18 35.34 6.76
C ILE A 194 11.24 35.83 7.77
N VAL A 195 12.51 35.50 7.53
CA VAL A 195 13.61 35.87 8.44
C VAL A 195 13.77 37.37 8.52
N MET A 196 13.51 38.09 7.43
CA MET A 196 13.61 39.54 7.36
C MET A 196 12.26 40.26 7.55
N MET A 197 11.21 39.57 7.96
CA MET A 197 9.85 40.10 8.04
C MET A 197 9.78 41.39 8.88
N ASP A 198 10.47 41.44 10.02
CA ASP A 198 10.55 42.66 10.86
C ASP A 198 11.24 43.81 10.12
N LYS A 199 12.29 43.49 9.37
CA LYS A 199 12.96 44.52 8.55
C LYS A 199 12.09 44.99 7.39
N LEU A 200 11.37 44.05 6.73
CA LEU A 200 10.42 44.38 5.68
C LEU A 200 9.27 45.24 6.20
N HIS A 201 8.77 44.97 7.41
CA HIS A 201 7.79 45.83 8.08
C HIS A 201 8.34 47.24 8.32
N VAL A 202 9.55 47.34 8.87
CA VAL A 202 10.22 48.63 9.11
C VAL A 202 10.46 49.39 7.78
N GLU A 203 10.84 48.67 6.71
CA GLU A 203 11.00 49.30 5.39
C GLU A 203 9.67 49.71 4.78
N TYR A 204 8.62 48.92 4.95
CA TYR A 204 7.25 49.21 4.51
C TYR A 204 6.74 50.46 5.25
N ASP A 205 6.86 50.50 6.59
CA ASP A 205 6.40 51.62 7.40
C ASP A 205 7.18 52.93 7.04
N LYS A 206 8.48 52.79 6.80
CA LYS A 206 9.27 53.90 6.27
C LYS A 206 8.79 54.37 4.92
N SER A 207 8.51 53.44 4.01
CA SER A 207 8.00 53.75 2.67
C SER A 207 6.59 54.39 2.74
N VAL A 208 5.76 53.91 3.67
CA VAL A 208 4.44 54.51 3.96
C VAL A 208 4.60 55.95 4.48
N ALA A 209 5.51 56.15 5.44
CA ALA A 209 5.76 57.50 5.98
C ALA A 209 6.34 58.45 4.92
N GLU A 210 7.29 57.94 4.09
CA GLU A 210 7.81 58.72 2.96
C GLU A 210 6.74 58.99 1.91
N PHE A 211 5.88 57.98 1.59
CA PHE A 211 4.78 58.14 0.67
C PHE A 211 3.76 59.20 1.14
N ALA A 212 3.44 59.20 2.44
CA ALA A 212 2.56 60.19 3.03
C ALA A 212 3.20 61.61 2.98
N ASN A 213 4.51 61.70 3.28
CA ASN A 213 5.23 62.96 3.18
C ASN A 213 5.31 63.49 1.74
N VAL A 214 5.66 62.62 0.79
CA VAL A 214 5.66 62.94 -0.63
C VAL A 214 4.23 63.25 -1.13
N GLY A 215 3.24 62.55 -0.59
CA GLY A 215 1.82 62.83 -0.84
C GLY A 215 1.43 64.25 -0.43
N GLY A 216 1.86 64.65 0.77
CA GLY A 216 1.67 66.03 1.25
C GLY A 216 2.41 67.07 0.40
N GLN A 217 3.61 66.74 -0.10
CA GLN A 217 4.35 67.59 -1.03
C GLN A 217 3.66 67.71 -2.38
N VAL A 218 3.09 66.59 -2.92
CA VAL A 218 2.28 66.60 -4.15
C VAL A 218 1.04 67.48 -3.98
N GLU A 219 0.35 67.40 -2.82
CA GLU A 219 -0.81 68.25 -2.54
C GLU A 219 -0.42 69.70 -2.45
N GLY A 220 0.71 70.01 -1.78
CA GLY A 220 1.28 71.35 -1.72
C GLY A 220 1.66 71.90 -3.09
N LEU A 221 2.36 71.08 -3.90
CA LEU A 221 2.77 71.41 -5.25
C LEU A 221 1.55 71.49 -6.21
N ASN A 222 0.52 70.68 -6.02
CA ASN A 222 -0.72 70.78 -6.74
C ASN A 222 -1.46 72.09 -6.44
N LYS A 223 -1.43 72.53 -5.17
CA LYS A 223 -1.95 73.90 -4.82
C LYS A 223 -1.16 74.98 -5.49
N GLN A 224 0.15 74.92 -5.43
CA GLN A 224 1.02 75.89 -6.09
C GLN A 224 0.88 75.83 -7.61
N CYS A 225 0.69 74.58 -8.17
CA CYS A 225 0.44 74.45 -9.58
C CYS A 225 -0.91 74.99 -9.98
N SER A 226 -1.94 74.79 -9.16
CA SER A 226 -3.29 75.36 -9.35
C SER A 226 -3.31 76.91 -9.22
N GLU A 227 -2.51 77.42 -8.29
CA GLU A 227 -2.31 78.87 -8.13
C GLU A 227 -1.54 79.46 -9.32
N ALA A 228 -0.51 78.79 -9.79
CA ALA A 228 0.25 79.15 -10.98
C ALA A 228 -0.57 78.99 -12.25
N GLU A 229 -1.45 77.98 -12.29
CA GLU A 229 -2.38 77.71 -13.36
C GLU A 229 -3.50 78.74 -13.44
N THR A 230 -4.02 79.22 -12.31
CA THR A 230 -4.98 80.32 -12.23
C THR A 230 -4.35 81.64 -12.70
N THR A 231 -3.09 81.88 -12.29
CA THR A 231 -2.33 83.06 -12.75
C THR A 231 -2.05 83.04 -14.28
N LEU A 232 -1.73 81.82 -14.76
CA LEU A 232 -1.54 81.59 -16.20
C LEU A 232 -2.82 81.68 -16.97
N ASN A 233 -3.96 81.20 -16.43
CA ASN A 233 -5.29 81.29 -17.04
C ASN A 233 -5.82 82.71 -17.01
N GLU A 234 -5.55 83.50 -15.96
CA GLU A 234 -5.83 84.97 -15.91
C GLU A 234 -5.02 85.73 -16.95
N ALA A 235 -3.73 85.39 -17.12
CA ALA A 235 -2.87 85.94 -18.17
C ALA A 235 -3.31 85.52 -19.57
N THR A 236 -3.90 84.31 -19.67
CA THR A 236 -4.39 83.76 -20.95
C THR A 236 -5.81 84.22 -21.31
N THR A 237 -6.68 84.53 -20.34
CA THR A 237 -7.99 85.11 -20.55
C THR A 237 -7.91 86.56 -21.03
N GLN A 238 -6.81 87.27 -20.76
CA GLN A 238 -6.48 88.52 -21.39
C GLN A 238 -6.13 88.40 -22.90
N LEU A 239 -5.98 87.18 -23.37
CA LEU A 239 -5.70 86.80 -24.73
C LEU A 239 -6.96 86.31 -25.49
N GLN A 240 -8.13 86.85 -25.16
CA GLN A 240 -9.44 86.39 -25.68
C GLN A 240 -9.63 86.46 -27.19
N SER A 241 -8.68 87.04 -27.96
CA SER A 241 -8.70 86.98 -29.44
C SER A 241 -8.30 85.60 -30.02
N LEU A 242 -8.04 84.57 -29.14
CA LEU A 242 -7.54 83.20 -29.50
C LEU A 242 -8.60 82.14 -29.29
N GLU A 243 -9.86 82.43 -29.09
CA GLU A 243 -10.92 81.42 -28.80
C GLU A 243 -11.10 80.35 -29.90
N GLU A 244 -10.76 80.72 -31.15
CA GLU A 244 -10.90 79.75 -32.25
C GLU A 244 -9.88 78.64 -32.22
N LEU A 245 -8.68 78.90 -31.70
CA LEU A 245 -7.65 77.89 -31.51
C LEU A 245 -7.93 77.02 -30.28
N ARG A 246 -8.64 77.54 -29.31
CA ARG A 246 -8.98 76.79 -28.09
C ARG A 246 -9.90 75.57 -28.36
N LYS A 247 -10.86 75.67 -29.25
CA LYS A 247 -11.79 74.57 -29.58
C LYS A 247 -11.06 73.40 -30.19
N GLN A 248 -10.11 73.62 -31.09
CA GLN A 248 -9.36 72.58 -31.73
C GLN A 248 -8.45 71.85 -30.71
N THR A 249 -7.86 72.58 -29.75
CA THR A 249 -7.03 72.04 -28.70
C THR A 249 -7.86 71.25 -27.69
N GLU A 250 -9.09 71.68 -27.39
CA GLU A 250 -10.01 70.95 -26.51
C GLU A 250 -10.48 69.61 -27.12
N GLU A 251 -10.67 69.50 -28.41
CA GLU A 251 -11.04 68.24 -29.09
C GLU A 251 -9.86 67.22 -29.04
N LEU A 252 -8.67 67.73 -29.25
CA LEU A 252 -7.48 66.88 -29.17
C LEU A 252 -7.20 66.36 -27.74
N MET A 253 -7.44 67.20 -26.73
CA MET A 253 -7.32 66.81 -25.32
C MET A 253 -8.36 65.73 -24.88
N ARG A 254 -9.58 65.82 -25.42
CA ARG A 254 -10.61 64.80 -25.19
C ARG A 254 -10.20 63.43 -25.76
N LYS A 255 -9.65 63.45 -26.99
CA LYS A 255 -9.11 62.20 -27.59
C LYS A 255 -7.95 61.67 -26.81
N GLU A 256 -7.10 62.55 -26.27
CA GLU A 256 -6.00 62.11 -25.39
C GLU A 256 -6.48 61.40 -24.10
N THR A 257 -7.54 61.97 -23.50
CA THR A 257 -8.13 61.41 -22.27
C THR A 257 -8.76 60.04 -22.51
N GLN A 258 -9.47 59.88 -23.64
CA GLN A 258 -10.04 58.58 -24.00
C GLN A 258 -8.98 57.49 -24.21
N LEU A 259 -7.86 57.85 -24.82
CA LEU A 259 -6.76 56.93 -25.03
C LEU A 259 -6.07 56.53 -23.71
N LYS A 260 -5.94 57.50 -22.76
CA LYS A 260 -5.36 57.21 -21.43
C LYS A 260 -6.20 56.19 -20.66
N THR A 261 -7.52 56.37 -20.65
CA THR A 261 -8.42 55.42 -19.98
C THR A 261 -8.36 54.02 -20.61
N SER A 262 -8.19 53.97 -21.94
CA SER A 262 -8.03 52.65 -22.62
C SER A 262 -6.70 51.95 -22.28
N ILE A 263 -5.64 52.73 -22.06
CA ILE A 263 -4.34 52.20 -21.67
C ILE A 263 -4.41 51.58 -20.23
N GLU A 264 -4.97 52.35 -19.30
CA GLU A 264 -5.12 51.95 -17.91
C GLU A 264 -5.90 50.63 -17.75
N ASN A 265 -7.01 50.52 -18.49
CA ASN A 265 -7.79 49.28 -18.54
C ASN A 265 -7.01 48.08 -19.12
N THR A 266 -6.10 48.33 -20.06
CA THR A 266 -5.31 47.29 -20.68
C THR A 266 -4.18 46.86 -19.77
N GLU A 267 -3.56 47.76 -19.01
CA GLU A 267 -2.55 47.51 -17.99
C GLU A 267 -3.10 46.61 -16.88
N ASP A 268 -4.29 46.92 -16.36
CA ASP A 268 -4.96 46.12 -15.33
C ASP A 268 -5.23 44.69 -15.78
N ASN A 269 -5.65 44.53 -17.04
CA ASN A 269 -5.89 43.18 -17.58
C ASN A 269 -4.58 42.40 -17.77
N SER A 270 -3.52 43.07 -18.20
CA SER A 270 -2.19 42.45 -18.34
C SER A 270 -1.64 42.00 -16.99
N ALA A 271 -1.83 42.77 -15.92
CA ALA A 271 -1.42 42.45 -14.58
C ALA A 271 -2.10 41.16 -14.06
N ARG A 272 -3.41 41.02 -14.29
CA ARG A 272 -4.16 39.81 -13.91
C ARG A 272 -3.67 38.56 -14.63
N LEU A 273 -3.46 38.67 -15.93
CA LEU A 273 -2.95 37.56 -16.73
C LEU A 273 -1.54 37.14 -16.29
N ALA A 274 -0.69 38.11 -15.94
CA ALA A 274 0.65 37.81 -15.40
C ALA A 274 0.58 37.00 -14.06
N ASP A 275 -0.38 37.41 -13.20
CA ASP A 275 -0.61 36.68 -11.94
C ASP A 275 -1.09 35.23 -12.17
N GLU A 276 -1.99 35.03 -13.14
CA GLU A 276 -2.47 33.70 -13.50
C GLU A 276 -1.37 32.84 -14.11
N ILE A 277 -0.57 33.40 -15.02
CA ILE A 277 0.62 32.74 -15.60
C ILE A 277 1.57 32.25 -14.50
N THR A 278 1.80 33.12 -13.53
CA THR A 278 2.70 32.79 -12.41
C THR A 278 2.16 31.63 -11.56
N ARG A 279 0.86 31.64 -11.28
CA ARG A 279 0.21 30.56 -10.51
C ARG A 279 0.26 29.23 -11.24
N THR A 280 -0.08 29.25 -12.52
CA THR A 280 -0.05 28.03 -13.35
C THR A 280 1.37 27.49 -13.51
N SER A 281 2.35 28.39 -13.66
CA SER A 281 3.77 28.00 -13.72
C SER A 281 4.24 27.33 -12.43
N THR A 282 3.90 27.92 -11.27
CA THR A 282 4.26 27.32 -9.97
C THR A 282 3.54 26.00 -9.72
N SER A 283 2.31 25.85 -10.22
CA SER A 283 1.60 24.56 -10.17
C SER A 283 2.33 23.51 -10.99
N ILE A 284 2.73 23.85 -12.22
CA ILE A 284 3.51 22.97 -13.10
C ILE A 284 4.82 22.53 -12.43
N GLU A 285 5.54 23.46 -11.79
CA GLU A 285 6.77 23.15 -11.06
C GLU A 285 6.49 22.16 -9.93
N SER A 286 5.49 22.42 -9.10
CA SER A 286 5.09 21.54 -8.01
C SER A 286 4.72 20.13 -8.49
N LEU A 287 4.00 20.04 -9.62
CA LEU A 287 3.64 18.76 -10.23
C LEU A 287 4.88 18.01 -10.76
N ASN A 288 5.81 18.75 -11.38
CA ASN A 288 7.05 18.18 -11.87
C ASN A 288 7.95 17.68 -10.72
N GLU A 289 8.04 18.42 -9.62
CA GLU A 289 8.76 17.96 -8.42
C GLU A 289 8.20 16.64 -7.88
N LYS A 290 6.86 16.54 -7.85
CA LYS A 290 6.19 15.29 -7.46
C LYS A 290 6.49 14.14 -8.41
N ILE A 291 6.51 14.42 -9.71
CA ILE A 291 6.88 13.43 -10.73
C ILE A 291 8.33 12.97 -10.52
N GLU A 292 9.25 13.88 -10.28
CA GLU A 292 10.66 13.52 -10.07
C GLU A 292 10.87 12.77 -8.74
N SER A 293 10.13 13.14 -7.69
CA SER A 293 10.14 12.38 -6.44
C SER A 293 9.70 10.93 -6.66
N LEU A 294 8.56 10.75 -7.36
CA LEU A 294 8.05 9.41 -7.66
C LEU A 294 8.97 8.62 -8.61
N LYS A 295 9.61 9.30 -9.55
CA LYS A 295 10.63 8.66 -10.41
C LYS A 295 11.87 8.24 -9.62
N SER A 296 12.26 9.06 -8.64
CA SER A 296 13.38 8.71 -7.75
C SER A 296 13.05 7.47 -6.92
N GLU A 297 11.83 7.43 -6.38
CA GLU A 297 11.34 6.27 -5.63
C GLU A 297 11.27 5.02 -6.50
N LEU A 298 10.75 5.16 -7.72
CA LEU A 298 10.71 4.09 -8.71
C LEU A 298 12.13 3.58 -9.02
N LYS A 299 13.08 4.50 -9.18
CA LYS A 299 14.48 4.16 -9.43
C LYS A 299 15.12 3.42 -8.25
N THR A 300 14.79 3.82 -7.03
CA THR A 300 15.26 3.12 -5.83
C THR A 300 14.80 1.67 -5.83
N HIS A 301 13.54 1.43 -6.13
CA HIS A 301 13.00 0.08 -6.23
C HIS A 301 13.60 -0.72 -7.40
N GLN A 302 13.90 -0.06 -8.50
CA GLN A 302 14.62 -0.68 -9.61
C GLN A 302 16.06 -1.05 -9.22
N GLU A 303 16.73 -0.21 -8.42
CA GLU A 303 18.06 -0.50 -7.90
C GLU A 303 18.06 -1.64 -6.87
N GLU A 304 17.00 -1.74 -6.07
CA GLU A 304 16.79 -2.87 -5.14
C GLU A 304 16.67 -4.20 -5.91
N LEU A 305 15.89 -4.21 -7.00
CA LEU A 305 15.80 -5.39 -7.87
C LEU A 305 17.15 -5.76 -8.46
N LYS A 306 17.88 -4.77 -8.94
CA LYS A 306 19.20 -4.97 -9.54
C LYS A 306 20.22 -5.53 -8.54
N LYS A 307 20.20 -5.06 -7.29
CA LYS A 307 21.04 -5.60 -6.20
C LYS A 307 20.70 -7.06 -5.88
N ALA A 308 19.45 -7.42 -6.04
CA ALA A 308 18.97 -8.79 -5.86
C ALA A 308 19.23 -9.70 -7.08
N GLY A 309 19.93 -9.19 -8.12
CA GLY A 309 20.25 -9.96 -9.33
C GLY A 309 19.10 -10.08 -10.32
N LEU A 310 18.06 -9.27 -10.19
CA LEU A 310 16.92 -9.24 -11.08
C LEU A 310 17.01 -8.06 -12.06
N ASP A 311 16.33 -8.18 -13.17
CA ASP A 311 16.29 -7.10 -14.15
C ASP A 311 15.47 -5.92 -13.60
N ALA A 312 16.04 -4.74 -13.65
CA ALA A 312 15.42 -3.52 -13.14
C ALA A 312 14.19 -3.06 -13.93
N GLU A 313 14.04 -3.53 -15.18
CA GLU A 313 12.94 -3.13 -16.06
C GLU A 313 11.76 -4.11 -16.03
N GLN A 314 11.76 -5.07 -15.13
CA GLN A 314 10.67 -6.02 -15.00
C GLN A 314 9.35 -5.34 -14.65
N THR A 315 8.31 -5.79 -15.34
CA THR A 315 6.96 -5.33 -15.06
C THR A 315 6.44 -5.91 -13.73
N PRO A 316 5.43 -5.31 -13.11
CA PRO A 316 4.79 -5.89 -11.94
C PRO A 316 4.29 -7.32 -12.16
N GLU A 317 3.90 -7.64 -13.41
CA GLU A 317 3.48 -9.00 -13.79
C GLU A 317 4.66 -9.98 -13.83
N ASP A 318 5.81 -9.54 -14.28
CA ASP A 318 7.01 -10.37 -14.31
C ASP A 318 7.53 -10.63 -12.90
N LEU A 319 7.49 -9.61 -12.04
CA LEU A 319 7.83 -9.76 -10.62
C LEU A 319 6.88 -10.71 -9.91
N ARG A 320 5.60 -10.71 -10.28
CA ARG A 320 4.62 -11.66 -9.76
C ARG A 320 4.90 -13.09 -10.16
N LYS A 321 5.34 -13.31 -11.41
CA LYS A 321 5.80 -14.64 -11.87
C LYS A 321 7.06 -15.07 -11.13
N HIS A 322 7.99 -14.14 -10.91
CA HIS A 322 9.20 -14.39 -10.12
C HIS A 322 8.89 -14.76 -8.67
N LEU A 323 7.95 -14.05 -8.06
CA LEU A 323 7.49 -14.34 -6.71
C LEU A 323 6.94 -15.77 -6.60
N GLN A 324 6.10 -16.17 -7.57
CA GLN A 324 5.56 -17.52 -7.62
C GLN A 324 6.67 -18.59 -7.75
N ALA A 325 7.69 -18.30 -8.55
CA ALA A 325 8.83 -19.20 -8.68
C ALA A 325 9.63 -19.37 -7.38
N LEU A 326 9.85 -18.27 -6.67
CA LEU A 326 10.55 -18.26 -5.39
C LEU A 326 9.76 -19.03 -4.31
N GLU A 327 8.45 -18.87 -4.29
CA GLU A 327 7.58 -19.60 -3.36
C GLU A 327 7.58 -21.10 -3.60
N GLU A 328 7.68 -21.52 -4.85
CA GLU A 328 7.80 -22.93 -5.20
C GLU A 328 9.16 -23.52 -4.79
N GLN A 329 10.22 -22.75 -5.00
CA GLN A 329 11.56 -23.14 -4.56
C GLN A 329 11.65 -23.25 -3.03
N LEU A 330 11.10 -22.29 -2.32
CA LEU A 330 11.03 -22.32 -0.85
C LEU A 330 10.28 -23.55 -0.34
N ARG A 331 9.16 -23.91 -0.98
CA ARG A 331 8.40 -25.11 -0.63
C ARG A 331 9.20 -26.39 -0.87
N SER A 332 9.84 -26.47 -2.05
CA SER A 332 10.67 -27.65 -2.40
C SER A 332 11.79 -27.86 -1.40
N MET A 333 12.55 -26.79 -1.13
CA MET A 333 13.68 -26.86 -0.20
C MET A 333 13.26 -27.06 1.25
N GLY A 334 12.10 -26.48 1.62
CA GLY A 334 11.52 -26.72 2.94
C GLY A 334 11.11 -28.18 3.15
N GLY A 335 10.57 -28.81 2.09
CA GLY A 335 10.30 -30.23 2.08
C GLY A 335 11.55 -31.09 2.26
N GLU A 336 12.63 -30.72 1.55
CA GLU A 336 13.92 -31.39 1.70
C GLU A 336 14.51 -31.21 3.11
N GLN A 337 14.38 -30.01 3.67
CA GLN A 337 14.82 -29.73 5.03
C GLN A 337 14.11 -30.61 6.06
N GLU A 338 12.78 -30.74 5.92
CA GLU A 338 12.01 -31.60 6.83
C GLU A 338 12.31 -33.09 6.64
N ALA A 339 12.54 -33.51 5.41
CA ALA A 339 12.98 -34.87 5.13
C ALA A 339 14.32 -35.16 5.83
N THR A 340 15.31 -34.28 5.68
CA THR A 340 16.63 -34.39 6.29
C THR A 340 16.56 -34.38 7.83
N LYS A 341 15.72 -33.54 8.42
CA LYS A 341 15.48 -33.53 9.87
C LYS A 341 14.85 -34.82 10.36
N LYS A 342 13.98 -35.42 9.56
CA LYS A 342 13.35 -36.69 9.91
C LYS A 342 14.38 -37.80 9.90
N GLU A 343 15.21 -37.85 8.86
CA GLU A 343 16.32 -38.83 8.77
C GLU A 343 17.28 -38.72 9.97
N MET A 344 17.66 -37.50 10.34
CA MET A 344 18.50 -37.26 11.53
C MET A 344 17.86 -37.79 12.80
N ARG A 345 16.57 -37.47 13.03
CA ARG A 345 15.86 -37.91 14.22
C ARG A 345 15.72 -39.43 14.31
N GLU A 346 15.55 -40.08 13.14
CA GLU A 346 15.54 -41.54 13.08
C GLU A 346 16.94 -42.16 13.39
N ALA A 347 17.98 -41.50 12.85
CA ALA A 347 19.37 -41.87 13.11
C ALA A 347 19.74 -41.69 14.60
N GLU A 348 19.35 -40.56 15.21
CA GLU A 348 19.56 -40.26 16.62
C GLU A 348 18.84 -41.25 17.55
N LYS A 349 17.59 -41.60 17.21
CA LYS A 349 16.85 -42.63 17.95
C LYS A 349 17.52 -44.00 17.89
N ARG A 350 18.04 -44.34 16.72
CA ARG A 350 18.78 -45.59 16.55
C ARG A 350 20.11 -45.56 17.32
N LEU A 351 20.75 -44.40 17.32
CA LEU A 351 22.01 -44.20 18.05
C LEU A 351 21.80 -44.30 19.56
N SER A 352 20.74 -43.66 20.08
CA SER A 352 20.42 -43.67 21.51
C SER A 352 19.99 -45.05 22.00
N SER A 353 19.25 -45.79 21.17
CA SER A 353 18.84 -47.16 21.53
C SER A 353 20.01 -48.14 21.49
N LEU A 354 20.97 -47.93 20.59
CA LEU A 354 22.21 -48.71 20.53
C LEU A 354 23.20 -48.42 21.67
N THR A 355 23.17 -47.22 22.23
CA THR A 355 24.02 -46.85 23.37
C THR A 355 23.46 -47.35 24.70
N ALA A 356 22.14 -47.48 24.81
CA ALA A 356 21.46 -47.85 26.05
C ALA A 356 21.40 -49.39 26.34
N GLU A 357 21.37 -50.18 25.30
CA GLU A 357 21.21 -51.63 25.45
C GLU A 357 22.24 -52.41 24.61
N SER A 358 22.60 -53.58 25.09
CA SER A 358 23.52 -54.53 24.40
C SER A 358 22.86 -55.34 23.27
N LYS A 359 21.60 -55.06 22.99
CA LYS A 359 20.77 -55.77 21.99
C LYS A 359 20.38 -54.90 20.81
N CYS A 360 20.29 -55.51 19.65
CA CYS A 360 19.83 -54.82 18.43
C CYS A 360 18.39 -54.34 18.58
N PRO A 361 18.10 -53.07 18.38
CA PRO A 361 16.74 -52.52 18.52
C PRO A 361 15.75 -53.04 17.46
N LEU A 362 16.23 -53.68 16.39
CA LEU A 362 15.40 -54.21 15.31
C LEU A 362 15.06 -55.70 15.47
N CYS A 363 15.98 -56.51 15.96
CA CYS A 363 15.79 -57.96 16.03
C CYS A 363 16.02 -58.56 17.42
N MET A 364 16.30 -57.75 18.44
CA MET A 364 16.51 -58.16 19.86
C MET A 364 17.64 -59.18 20.12
N GLN A 365 18.52 -59.37 19.15
CA GLN A 365 19.70 -60.22 19.32
C GLN A 365 20.86 -59.46 19.96
N ASP A 366 21.65 -60.14 20.76
CA ASP A 366 22.84 -59.53 21.37
C ASP A 366 23.90 -59.19 20.32
N LEU A 367 24.38 -57.97 20.38
CA LEU A 367 25.39 -57.44 19.46
C LEU A 367 26.79 -57.63 20.09
N SER A 368 27.76 -58.10 19.31
CA SER A 368 29.16 -58.02 19.72
C SER A 368 29.62 -56.55 19.84
N GLU A 369 30.49 -56.30 20.79
CA GLU A 369 31.00 -54.97 21.06
C GLU A 369 31.66 -54.30 19.82
N GLU A 370 32.34 -55.14 19.00
CA GLU A 370 32.96 -54.66 17.75
C GLU A 370 31.92 -54.20 16.71
N TYR A 371 30.84 -54.99 16.55
CA TYR A 371 29.79 -54.69 15.59
C TYR A 371 28.91 -53.52 16.04
N LYS A 372 28.71 -53.38 17.34
CA LYS A 372 28.02 -52.23 17.95
C LYS A 372 28.80 -50.95 17.72
N THR A 373 30.12 -50.99 17.88
CA THR A 373 31.00 -49.85 17.69
C THR A 373 31.05 -49.40 16.22
N ASP A 374 31.12 -50.34 15.28
CA ASP A 374 31.08 -50.04 13.86
C ASP A 374 29.73 -49.42 13.45
N LEU A 375 28.64 -49.96 13.97
CA LEU A 375 27.31 -49.46 13.68
C LEU A 375 27.07 -48.04 14.27
N LEU A 376 27.57 -47.79 15.48
CA LEU A 376 27.54 -46.49 16.12
C LEU A 376 28.35 -45.46 15.31
N ASN A 377 29.53 -45.83 14.84
CA ASN A 377 30.39 -44.98 14.04
C ASN A 377 29.73 -44.62 12.69
N ARG A 378 29.09 -45.60 12.04
CA ARG A 378 28.38 -45.37 10.78
C ARG A 378 27.17 -44.45 10.95
N LEU A 379 26.38 -44.67 11.99
CA LEU A 379 25.22 -43.85 12.28
C LEU A 379 25.60 -42.42 12.71
N SER A 380 26.68 -42.30 13.50
CA SER A 380 27.18 -40.98 13.90
C SER A 380 27.71 -40.19 12.72
N LYS A 381 28.40 -40.87 11.77
CA LYS A 381 28.86 -40.21 10.54
C LYS A 381 27.71 -39.77 9.65
N ALA A 382 26.73 -40.64 9.46
CA ALA A 382 25.54 -40.29 8.67
C ALA A 382 24.76 -39.13 9.31
N ASN A 383 24.71 -39.07 10.65
CA ASN A 383 24.05 -37.97 11.33
C ASN A 383 24.79 -36.64 11.14
N SER A 384 26.11 -36.66 11.21
CA SER A 384 26.93 -35.47 10.98
C SER A 384 26.87 -34.96 9.53
N GLU A 385 26.77 -35.86 8.55
CA GLU A 385 26.56 -35.48 7.14
C GLU A 385 25.17 -34.87 6.89
N SER A 386 24.17 -35.39 7.61
CA SER A 386 22.82 -34.83 7.55
C SER A 386 22.71 -33.45 8.24
N GLU A 387 23.50 -33.25 9.29
CA GLU A 387 23.56 -31.97 10.02
C GLU A 387 24.15 -30.85 9.15
N THR A 388 25.25 -31.15 8.45
CA THR A 388 25.85 -30.18 7.51
C THR A 388 24.90 -29.82 6.36
N LYS A 389 24.25 -30.84 5.80
CA LYS A 389 23.26 -30.63 4.74
C LYS A 389 22.06 -29.81 5.22
N LEU A 390 21.65 -30.03 6.46
CA LEU A 390 20.55 -29.29 7.07
C LEU A 390 20.90 -27.78 7.24
N ASP A 391 22.14 -27.51 7.63
CA ASP A 391 22.56 -26.11 7.81
C ASP A 391 22.75 -25.38 6.48
N GLU A 392 23.18 -26.08 5.43
CA GLU A 392 23.18 -25.52 4.08
C GLU A 392 21.75 -25.20 3.60
N LEU A 393 20.81 -26.13 3.81
CA LEU A 393 19.41 -25.91 3.44
C LEU A 393 18.77 -24.75 4.21
N LYS A 394 19.09 -24.60 5.50
CA LYS A 394 18.63 -23.46 6.30
C LYS A 394 19.12 -22.12 5.73
N LYS A 395 20.40 -22.08 5.34
CA LYS A 395 21.00 -20.87 4.78
C LYS A 395 20.34 -20.50 3.45
N ASN A 396 20.19 -21.47 2.57
CA ASN A 396 19.59 -21.25 1.26
C ASN A 396 18.11 -20.84 1.37
N LEU A 397 17.38 -21.44 2.31
CA LEU A 397 15.99 -21.08 2.59
C LEU A 397 15.86 -19.62 3.07
N ALA A 398 16.79 -19.18 3.93
CA ALA A 398 16.79 -17.81 4.40
C ALA A 398 17.06 -16.82 3.26
N GLU A 399 18.06 -17.10 2.42
CA GLU A 399 18.40 -16.25 1.27
C GLU A 399 17.24 -16.16 0.26
N LEU A 400 16.54 -17.27 0.01
CA LEU A 400 15.37 -17.27 -0.89
C LEU A 400 14.16 -16.53 -0.30
N ASP A 401 13.97 -16.60 1.02
CA ASP A 401 12.86 -15.90 1.68
C ASP A 401 13.09 -14.38 1.72
N ASP A 402 14.34 -13.98 1.93
CA ASP A 402 14.75 -12.58 1.81
C ASP A 402 14.47 -12.03 0.40
N LEU A 403 14.86 -12.80 -0.62
CA LEU A 403 14.62 -12.42 -2.02
C LEU A 403 13.13 -12.37 -2.33
N ARG A 404 12.35 -13.34 -1.86
CA ARG A 404 10.89 -13.35 -2.01
C ARG A 404 10.25 -12.10 -1.41
N SER A 405 10.67 -11.74 -0.19
CA SER A 405 10.11 -10.58 0.51
C SER A 405 10.42 -9.27 -0.24
N LEU A 406 11.63 -9.15 -0.77
CA LEU A 406 12.03 -8.00 -1.57
C LEU A 406 11.21 -7.90 -2.87
N VAL A 407 11.10 -8.99 -3.62
CA VAL A 407 10.34 -9.01 -4.88
C VAL A 407 8.86 -8.68 -4.66
N SER A 408 8.29 -9.20 -3.57
CA SER A 408 6.91 -8.88 -3.19
C SER A 408 6.71 -7.39 -2.92
N ASN A 409 7.59 -6.81 -2.11
CA ASN A 409 7.49 -5.41 -1.71
C ASN A 409 7.65 -4.46 -2.90
N VAL A 410 8.67 -4.72 -3.72
CA VAL A 410 8.92 -3.91 -4.92
C VAL A 410 7.79 -4.06 -5.94
N GLY A 411 7.28 -5.25 -6.14
CA GLY A 411 6.16 -5.50 -7.05
C GLY A 411 4.92 -4.69 -6.71
N LEU A 412 4.56 -4.61 -5.44
CA LEU A 412 3.45 -3.79 -4.95
C LEU A 412 3.71 -2.28 -5.13
N SER A 413 4.94 -1.85 -4.87
CA SER A 413 5.32 -0.45 -5.04
C SER A 413 5.24 -0.01 -6.49
N LEU A 414 5.78 -0.80 -7.43
CA LEU A 414 5.72 -0.51 -8.86
C LEU A 414 4.28 -0.42 -9.40
N GLN A 415 3.41 -1.30 -8.92
CA GLN A 415 2.00 -1.30 -9.31
C GLN A 415 1.27 -0.02 -8.92
N THR A 416 1.74 0.64 -7.86
CA THR A 416 1.10 1.86 -7.35
C THR A 416 1.73 3.14 -7.87
N ILE A 417 3.05 3.15 -8.10
CA ILE A 417 3.79 4.35 -8.48
C ILE A 417 3.61 4.67 -9.96
N THR A 418 3.65 3.67 -10.83
CA THR A 418 3.61 3.89 -12.29
C THR A 418 2.35 4.62 -12.77
N PRO A 419 1.12 4.21 -12.37
CA PRO A 419 -0.08 4.92 -12.77
C PRO A 419 -0.14 6.36 -12.24
N LYS A 420 0.41 6.59 -11.03
CA LYS A 420 0.45 7.94 -10.46
C LYS A 420 1.34 8.90 -11.26
N ILE A 421 2.46 8.40 -11.77
CA ILE A 421 3.34 9.21 -12.62
C ILE A 421 2.63 9.58 -13.94
N GLU A 422 1.87 8.64 -14.52
CA GLU A 422 1.14 8.91 -15.76
C GLU A 422 0.02 9.93 -15.56
N ASP A 423 -0.74 9.80 -14.49
CA ASP A 423 -1.77 10.77 -14.13
C ASP A 423 -1.20 12.18 -13.95
N LEU A 424 -0.11 12.30 -13.18
CA LEU A 424 0.55 13.58 -12.97
C LEU A 424 1.11 14.19 -14.27
N LYS A 425 1.63 13.36 -15.18
CA LYS A 425 2.07 13.83 -16.51
C LYS A 425 0.92 14.37 -17.36
N GLY A 426 -0.23 13.69 -17.30
CA GLY A 426 -1.45 14.18 -17.95
C GLY A 426 -1.80 15.58 -17.45
N ARG A 427 -1.84 15.77 -16.14
CA ARG A 427 -2.14 17.07 -15.52
C ARG A 427 -1.14 18.17 -15.87
N VAL A 428 0.16 17.84 -15.90
CA VAL A 428 1.19 18.79 -16.36
C VAL A 428 0.95 19.19 -17.82
N SER A 429 0.51 18.26 -18.66
CA SER A 429 0.18 18.56 -20.06
C SER A 429 -1.00 19.53 -20.17
N ASP A 430 -2.05 19.29 -19.38
CA ASP A 430 -3.24 20.15 -19.38
C ASP A 430 -2.92 21.57 -18.88
N GLU A 431 -2.19 21.68 -17.77
CA GLU A 431 -1.78 22.99 -17.25
C GLU A 431 -0.80 23.73 -18.20
N ARG A 432 0.04 23.00 -18.94
CA ARG A 432 0.88 23.61 -19.98
C ARG A 432 0.08 24.20 -21.12
N GLN A 433 -0.98 23.51 -21.56
CA GLN A 433 -1.87 24.06 -22.58
C GLN A 433 -2.58 25.32 -22.09
N GLU A 434 -2.98 25.33 -20.81
CA GLU A 434 -3.59 26.51 -20.21
C GLU A 434 -2.59 27.69 -20.09
N LEU A 435 -1.36 27.39 -19.67
CA LEU A 435 -0.28 28.39 -19.62
C LEU A 435 0.00 29.01 -21.00
N GLU A 436 -0.02 28.19 -22.05
CA GLU A 436 0.20 28.66 -23.42
C GLU A 436 -0.92 29.63 -23.88
N LYS A 437 -2.17 29.31 -23.53
CA LYS A 437 -3.30 30.22 -23.84
C LYS A 437 -3.18 31.54 -23.10
N LEU A 438 -2.93 31.48 -21.78
CA LEU A 438 -2.75 32.67 -20.95
C LEU A 438 -1.60 33.54 -21.45
N SER A 439 -0.49 32.90 -21.88
CA SER A 439 0.67 33.59 -22.42
C SER A 439 0.35 34.32 -23.73
N LYS A 440 -0.41 33.69 -24.62
CA LYS A 440 -0.87 34.34 -25.88
C LYS A 440 -1.81 35.51 -25.61
N GLU A 441 -2.76 35.36 -24.71
CA GLU A 441 -3.68 36.46 -24.33
C GLU A 441 -2.89 37.62 -23.67
N PHE A 442 -1.88 37.32 -22.89
CA PHE A 442 -1.01 38.34 -22.30
C PHE A 442 -0.23 39.12 -23.37
N GLU A 443 0.36 38.41 -24.35
CA GLU A 443 1.07 39.04 -25.48
C GLU A 443 0.14 39.94 -26.32
N GLU A 444 -1.09 39.48 -26.58
CA GLU A 444 -2.09 40.29 -27.31
C GLU A 444 -2.42 41.56 -26.54
N LYS A 445 -2.57 41.53 -25.23
CA LYS A 445 -2.84 42.71 -24.41
C LYS A 445 -1.64 43.65 -24.37
N GLN A 446 -0.41 43.15 -24.30
CA GLN A 446 0.80 43.99 -24.38
C GLN A 446 0.93 44.69 -25.75
N LEU A 447 0.59 43.98 -26.83
CA LEU A 447 0.62 44.57 -28.16
C LEU A 447 -0.40 45.71 -28.28
N LEU A 448 -1.61 45.49 -27.77
CA LEU A 448 -2.67 46.52 -27.76
C LEU A 448 -2.25 47.77 -26.95
N GLU A 449 -1.64 47.54 -25.77
CA GLU A 449 -1.13 48.65 -24.95
C GLU A 449 -0.10 49.50 -25.71
N LYS A 450 0.82 48.88 -26.44
CA LYS A 450 1.82 49.57 -27.27
C LYS A 450 1.18 50.39 -28.36
N GLN A 451 0.19 49.87 -29.05
CA GLN A 451 -0.54 50.60 -30.12
C GLN A 451 -1.28 51.81 -29.57
N LEU A 452 -1.95 51.69 -28.42
CA LEU A 452 -2.64 52.80 -27.76
C LEU A 452 -1.67 53.90 -27.33
N ARG A 453 -0.48 53.55 -26.83
CA ARG A 453 0.59 54.50 -26.48
C ARG A 453 1.14 55.22 -27.72
N GLU A 454 1.27 54.55 -28.86
CA GLU A 454 1.67 55.15 -30.12
C GLU A 454 0.66 56.19 -30.61
N GLN A 455 -0.64 55.89 -30.56
CA GLN A 455 -1.71 56.81 -30.91
C GLN A 455 -1.72 58.04 -30.00
N LEU A 456 -1.51 57.80 -28.68
CA LEU A 456 -1.41 58.88 -27.70
C LEU A 456 -0.23 59.82 -28.02
N SER A 457 0.90 59.27 -28.44
CA SER A 457 2.10 60.04 -28.81
C SER A 457 1.87 60.92 -30.03
N THR A 458 1.07 60.40 -30.97
CA THR A 458 0.73 61.13 -32.22
C THR A 458 -0.16 62.36 -31.95
N ILE A 459 -1.20 62.15 -31.10
CA ILE A 459 -2.07 63.25 -30.70
C ILE A 459 -1.32 64.39 -29.96
N ARG A 460 -0.43 63.96 -29.06
CA ARG A 460 0.44 64.92 -28.35
C ARG A 460 1.35 65.71 -29.28
N ARG A 461 1.83 65.08 -30.36
CA ARG A 461 2.68 65.73 -31.36
C ARG A 461 1.88 66.71 -32.16
N GLU A 462 0.60 66.45 -32.42
CA GLU A 462 -0.31 67.42 -33.13
C GLU A 462 -0.61 68.62 -32.25
N ILE A 463 -0.89 68.44 -30.97
CA ILE A 463 -1.08 69.51 -29.98
C ILE A 463 0.15 70.41 -29.89
N SER A 464 1.36 69.85 -29.97
CA SER A 464 2.60 70.61 -29.88
C SER A 464 2.95 71.44 -31.13
N LYS A 465 2.27 71.17 -32.28
CA LYS A 465 2.52 71.87 -33.53
C LYS A 465 1.76 73.20 -33.64
N PHE A 466 0.83 73.45 -32.74
CA PHE A 466 0.11 74.71 -32.72
C PHE A 466 0.98 75.79 -32.06
N ASP A 467 1.77 76.49 -32.92
CA ASP A 467 2.61 77.58 -32.52
C ASP A 467 1.84 78.88 -32.68
N LEU A 468 1.60 79.53 -31.59
CA LEU A 468 0.89 80.76 -31.50
C LEU A 468 1.82 81.96 -31.73
N ALA A 469 2.22 82.15 -32.94
CA ALA A 469 3.19 83.22 -33.34
C ALA A 469 2.75 84.62 -33.14
N GLN A 470 1.58 84.90 -32.54
CA GLN A 470 1.01 86.28 -32.43
C GLN A 470 1.03 86.96 -31.06
N LEU A 471 1.89 86.51 -30.17
CA LEU A 471 1.78 86.91 -28.78
C LEU A 471 3.07 87.50 -28.15
N GLU A 472 3.88 88.25 -28.89
CA GLU A 472 5.12 88.77 -28.33
C GLU A 472 4.97 89.63 -27.06
N LYS A 473 3.85 90.33 -26.90
CA LYS A 473 3.62 91.17 -25.72
C LYS A 473 3.02 90.44 -24.53
N THR A 474 2.16 89.42 -24.76
CA THR A 474 1.58 88.54 -23.72
C THR A 474 2.52 87.37 -23.42
N ARG A 475 3.45 87.12 -24.35
CA ARG A 475 4.47 86.06 -24.22
C ARG A 475 5.35 86.24 -22.99
N ARG A 476 5.77 87.48 -22.68
CA ARG A 476 6.65 87.77 -21.50
C ARG A 476 5.92 87.49 -20.16
N LEU A 477 4.66 87.90 -20.04
CA LEU A 477 3.88 87.61 -18.82
C LEU A 477 3.48 86.11 -18.75
N ARG A 478 3.15 85.55 -19.91
CA ARG A 478 2.84 84.15 -20.05
C ARG A 478 4.12 83.31 -19.86
N ASP A 479 5.28 83.79 -20.42
CA ASP A 479 6.56 83.07 -20.29
C ASP A 479 7.06 83.10 -18.84
N GLN A 480 6.85 84.13 -18.06
CA GLN A 480 7.10 84.14 -16.62
C GLN A 480 6.13 83.24 -15.86
N ALA A 481 4.85 83.32 -16.08
CA ALA A 481 3.85 82.47 -15.48
C ALA A 481 4.04 81.00 -15.92
N PHE A 482 4.46 80.79 -17.20
CA PHE A 482 4.77 79.48 -17.72
C PHE A 482 6.07 78.94 -17.10
N MET A 483 7.11 79.75 -16.86
CA MET A 483 8.31 79.28 -16.16
C MET A 483 7.99 78.93 -14.72
N GLU A 484 7.22 79.69 -13.99
CA GLU A 484 6.78 79.34 -12.63
C GLU A 484 5.89 78.10 -12.66
N TYR A 485 4.91 78.04 -13.58
CA TYR A 485 4.10 76.84 -13.74
C TYR A 485 4.93 75.59 -14.14
N SER A 486 5.85 75.82 -15.14
CA SER A 486 6.78 74.68 -15.55
C SER A 486 7.68 74.20 -14.45
N ASP A 487 8.22 75.13 -13.65
CA ASP A 487 9.08 74.73 -12.51
C ASP A 487 8.28 73.99 -11.44
N VAL A 488 7.08 74.51 -11.12
CA VAL A 488 6.20 73.76 -10.15
C VAL A 488 5.71 72.46 -10.74
N LYS A 489 5.37 72.42 -12.05
CA LYS A 489 4.93 71.22 -12.73
C LYS A 489 6.05 70.17 -12.84
N ASN A 490 7.28 70.56 -13.18
CA ASN A 490 8.42 69.67 -13.19
C ASN A 490 8.71 69.09 -11.79
N ARG A 491 8.58 69.96 -10.77
CA ARG A 491 8.65 69.49 -9.39
C ARG A 491 7.53 68.57 -9.02
N LEU A 492 6.31 68.86 -9.52
CA LEU A 492 5.16 67.99 -9.33
C LEU A 492 5.34 66.64 -10.04
N GLU A 493 5.72 66.63 -11.33
CA GLU A 493 6.00 65.42 -12.08
C GLU A 493 7.12 64.57 -11.45
N THR A 494 8.20 65.27 -11.02
CA THR A 494 9.31 64.57 -10.32
C THR A 494 8.83 64.00 -8.99
N THR A 495 7.96 64.73 -8.28
CA THR A 495 7.46 64.33 -6.97
C THR A 495 6.38 63.24 -7.14
N GLU A 496 5.55 63.35 -8.22
CA GLU A 496 4.59 62.28 -8.61
C GLU A 496 5.31 61.00 -9.05
N THR A 497 6.37 61.12 -9.85
CA THR A 497 7.21 59.97 -10.22
C THR A 497 7.77 59.29 -8.98
N ARG A 498 8.32 60.10 -8.04
CA ARG A 498 8.79 59.59 -6.76
C ARG A 498 7.67 58.98 -5.92
N LYS A 499 6.48 59.55 -5.92
CA LYS A 499 5.30 58.98 -5.26
C LYS A 499 4.92 57.64 -5.88
N ASN A 500 4.93 57.55 -7.23
CA ASN A 500 4.64 56.33 -7.95
C ASN A 500 5.70 55.23 -7.70
N ASP A 501 6.98 55.60 -7.66
CA ASP A 501 8.08 54.69 -7.31
C ASP A 501 7.94 54.17 -5.86
N LEU A 502 7.55 55.08 -4.95
CA LEU A 502 7.25 54.71 -3.58
C LEU A 502 6.01 53.80 -3.47
N ALA A 503 4.96 54.11 -4.25
CA ALA A 503 3.77 53.27 -4.33
C ALA A 503 4.10 51.88 -4.87
N PHE A 504 4.90 51.80 -5.94
CA PHE A 504 5.37 50.54 -6.49
C PHE A 504 6.22 49.73 -5.45
N ARG A 505 7.15 50.46 -4.81
CA ARG A 505 7.96 49.84 -3.76
C ARG A 505 7.13 49.38 -2.57
N MET A 506 6.15 50.15 -2.15
CA MET A 506 5.19 49.78 -1.11
C MET A 506 4.38 48.55 -1.51
N GLU A 507 3.92 48.48 -2.75
CA GLU A 507 3.15 47.36 -3.26
C GLU A 507 4.02 46.08 -3.32
N GLU A 508 5.28 46.25 -3.80
CA GLU A 508 6.28 45.14 -3.78
C GLU A 508 6.55 44.65 -2.35
N LEU A 509 6.81 45.59 -1.43
CA LEU A 509 7.04 45.25 -0.03
C LEU A 509 5.81 44.64 0.61
N LYS A 510 4.62 45.15 0.30
CA LYS A 510 3.36 44.58 0.77
C LYS A 510 3.15 43.16 0.25
N GLN A 511 3.35 42.94 -1.06
CA GLN A 511 3.26 41.60 -1.65
C GLN A 511 4.27 40.61 -1.00
N ARG A 512 5.50 41.07 -0.73
CA ARG A 512 6.49 40.28 -0.03
C ARG A 512 6.06 40.01 1.41
N LEU A 513 5.51 40.98 2.12
CA LEU A 513 4.97 40.83 3.47
C LEU A 513 3.77 39.87 3.49
N ASP A 514 2.83 40.04 2.55
CA ASP A 514 1.66 39.17 2.41
C ASP A 514 2.09 37.75 2.10
N ASN A 515 3.06 37.57 1.19
CA ASN A 515 3.63 36.26 0.88
C ASN A 515 4.36 35.67 2.09
N ALA A 516 5.14 36.48 2.80
CA ALA A 516 5.83 36.05 4.02
C ALA A 516 4.83 35.66 5.11
N GLN A 517 3.75 36.44 5.27
CA GLN A 517 2.67 36.13 6.20
C GLN A 517 1.95 34.83 5.82
N GLN A 518 1.62 34.63 4.53
CA GLN A 518 1.00 33.38 4.06
C GLN A 518 1.90 32.18 4.31
N LYS A 519 3.20 32.32 4.06
CA LYS A 519 4.21 31.29 4.37
C LYS A 519 4.32 31.04 5.87
N LEU A 520 4.26 32.09 6.67
CA LEU A 520 4.28 31.99 8.12
C LEU A 520 3.02 31.27 8.64
N ASP A 521 1.86 31.63 8.12
CA ASP A 521 0.60 30.98 8.44
C ASP A 521 0.62 29.51 8.01
N ARG A 522 1.18 29.24 6.82
CA ARG A 522 1.39 27.86 6.35
C ARG A 522 2.35 27.10 7.25
N ARG A 523 3.46 27.73 7.68
CA ARG A 523 4.38 27.14 8.63
C ARG A 523 3.68 26.78 9.95
N GLN A 524 2.87 27.70 10.49
CA GLN A 524 2.10 27.45 11.71
C GLN A 524 1.09 26.31 11.54
N ARG A 525 0.45 26.21 10.36
CA ARG A 525 -0.43 25.07 10.05
C ARG A 525 0.36 23.77 9.99
N ILE A 526 1.54 23.80 9.37
CA ILE A 526 2.44 22.64 9.31
C ILE A 526 2.89 22.23 10.70
N GLU A 527 3.22 23.17 11.59
CA GLU A 527 3.57 22.88 12.98
C GLU A 527 2.45 22.13 13.70
N ARG A 528 1.22 22.60 13.56
CA ARG A 528 0.04 21.89 14.12
C ARG A 528 -0.19 20.52 13.48
N LEU A 529 -0.02 20.45 12.15
CA LEU A 529 -0.11 19.17 11.43
C LEU A 529 0.99 18.20 11.88
N LEU A 530 2.22 18.68 12.08
CA LEU A 530 3.33 17.89 12.59
C LEU A 530 3.04 17.36 14.01
N GLU A 531 2.45 18.18 14.88
CA GLU A 531 2.03 17.73 16.20
C GLU A 531 0.99 16.59 16.09
N ILE A 532 -0.01 16.77 15.22
CA ILE A 532 -1.04 15.74 14.99
C ILE A 532 -0.41 14.49 14.37
N VAL A 533 0.38 14.64 13.29
CA VAL A 533 1.04 13.51 12.61
C VAL A 533 1.97 12.77 13.58
N THR A 534 2.73 13.51 14.39
CA THR A 534 3.60 12.91 15.40
C THR A 534 2.78 12.16 16.45
N GLY A 535 1.72 12.77 16.96
CA GLY A 535 0.82 12.14 17.94
C GLY A 535 0.15 10.87 17.37
N VAL A 536 -0.36 10.96 16.14
CA VAL A 536 -0.96 9.80 15.46
C VAL A 536 0.07 8.73 15.20
N ARG A 537 1.26 9.10 14.70
CA ARG A 537 2.37 8.17 14.47
C ARG A 537 2.81 7.46 15.76
N ASP A 538 2.96 8.21 16.84
CA ASP A 538 3.36 7.65 18.14
C ASP A 538 2.23 6.78 18.74
N ALA A 539 0.97 7.12 18.46
CA ALA A 539 -0.16 6.27 18.77
C ALA A 539 -0.08 4.94 17.98
N TYR A 540 0.14 4.98 16.66
CA TYR A 540 0.32 3.77 15.85
C TYR A 540 1.49 2.92 16.35
N ARG A 541 2.60 3.55 16.70
CA ARG A 541 3.77 2.87 17.28
C ARG A 541 3.45 2.20 18.62
N SER A 542 2.61 2.81 19.43
CA SER A 542 2.23 2.28 20.75
C SER A 542 1.11 1.24 20.69
N ILE A 543 0.25 1.32 19.65
CA ILE A 543 -0.89 0.40 19.51
C ILE A 543 -0.40 -1.01 19.14
N GLN A 544 0.52 -1.13 18.20
CA GLN A 544 0.98 -2.43 17.73
C GLN A 544 1.52 -3.33 18.86
N PRO A 545 2.43 -2.89 19.74
CA PRO A 545 2.90 -3.73 20.85
C PRO A 545 1.78 -4.09 21.84
N ARG A 546 0.86 -3.15 22.09
CA ARG A 546 -0.29 -3.40 22.99
C ARG A 546 -1.21 -4.45 22.40
N MET A 547 -1.60 -4.29 21.13
CA MET A 547 -2.44 -5.27 20.45
C MET A 547 -1.75 -6.63 20.37
N ARG A 548 -0.44 -6.65 20.09
CA ARG A 548 0.33 -7.90 20.12
C ARG A 548 0.27 -8.57 21.47
N SER A 549 0.52 -7.85 22.53
CA SER A 549 0.46 -8.40 23.89
C SER A 549 -0.94 -8.94 24.24
N GLU A 550 -2.00 -8.26 23.81
CA GLU A 550 -3.35 -8.78 23.95
C GLU A 550 -3.56 -10.03 23.12
N PHE A 551 -3.15 -10.02 21.84
CA PHE A 551 -3.25 -11.20 20.98
C PHE A 551 -2.43 -12.37 21.51
N VAL A 552 -1.23 -12.14 22.03
CA VAL A 552 -0.42 -13.16 22.69
C VAL A 552 -1.18 -13.78 23.86
N THR A 553 -1.76 -12.93 24.71
CA THR A 553 -2.55 -13.37 25.86
C THR A 553 -3.77 -14.21 25.46
N TYR A 554 -4.50 -13.75 24.44
CA TYR A 554 -5.65 -14.51 23.92
C TYR A 554 -5.21 -15.78 23.20
N LEU A 555 -4.14 -15.72 22.42
CA LEU A 555 -3.59 -16.86 21.71
C LEU A 555 -3.15 -17.95 22.70
N GLN A 556 -2.43 -17.58 23.74
CA GLN A 556 -2.01 -18.50 24.78
C GLN A 556 -3.21 -19.24 25.42
N ARG A 557 -4.26 -18.49 25.75
CA ARG A 557 -5.49 -19.09 26.31
C ARG A 557 -6.16 -20.04 25.34
N MET A 558 -6.24 -19.65 24.05
CA MET A 558 -6.84 -20.48 23.02
C MET A 558 -6.02 -21.75 22.78
N ILE A 559 -4.70 -21.62 22.71
CA ILE A 559 -3.80 -22.78 22.54
C ILE A 559 -3.93 -23.73 23.72
N GLN A 560 -3.91 -23.19 24.94
CA GLN A 560 -4.10 -24.00 26.16
C GLN A 560 -5.43 -24.74 26.12
N GLN A 561 -6.52 -24.03 25.83
CA GLN A 561 -7.85 -24.61 25.73
C GLN A 561 -7.93 -25.73 24.67
N PHE A 562 -7.34 -25.51 23.50
CA PHE A 562 -7.29 -26.54 22.46
C PHE A 562 -6.39 -27.70 22.88
N LEU A 563 -5.25 -27.44 23.50
CA LEU A 563 -4.35 -28.48 23.96
C LEU A 563 -5.00 -29.35 25.02
N ASP A 564 -5.68 -28.76 25.99
CA ASP A 564 -6.43 -29.47 27.02
C ASP A 564 -7.55 -30.34 26.41
N ASN A 565 -8.27 -29.81 25.42
CA ASN A 565 -9.28 -30.60 24.69
C ASN A 565 -8.67 -31.73 23.89
N LEU A 566 -7.51 -31.52 23.26
CA LEU A 566 -6.80 -32.53 22.46
C LEU A 566 -6.19 -33.63 23.33
N THR A 567 -5.69 -33.28 24.50
CA THR A 567 -5.12 -34.29 25.45
C THR A 567 -6.22 -35.00 26.22
N GLY A 568 -7.41 -34.44 26.34
CA GLY A 568 -8.56 -35.04 27.01
C GLY A 568 -8.33 -35.33 28.50
N GLY A 569 -7.38 -34.66 29.14
CA GLY A 569 -7.01 -34.87 30.52
C GLY A 569 -6.23 -36.19 30.78
N VAL A 570 -5.82 -36.87 29.73
CA VAL A 570 -5.03 -38.12 29.81
C VAL A 570 -3.58 -37.79 29.40
N GLY A 571 -2.67 -37.77 30.35
CA GLY A 571 -1.25 -37.46 30.15
C GLY A 571 -0.77 -36.29 31.01
N PRO A 572 0.52 -35.96 30.97
CA PRO A 572 1.07 -34.85 31.74
C PRO A 572 0.42 -33.52 31.29
N THR A 573 0.00 -32.73 32.25
CA THR A 573 -0.56 -31.38 31.98
C THR A 573 0.56 -30.50 31.45
N LEU A 574 0.45 -30.10 30.21
CA LEU A 574 1.39 -29.22 29.55
C LEU A 574 0.81 -27.79 29.62
N ILE A 575 1.49 -26.89 30.30
CA ILE A 575 1.14 -25.48 30.35
C ILE A 575 1.89 -24.75 29.25
N VAL A 576 1.17 -24.09 28.38
CA VAL A 576 1.76 -23.36 27.26
C VAL A 576 1.90 -21.89 27.60
N GLU A 577 3.08 -21.35 27.45
CA GLU A 577 3.34 -19.92 27.51
C GLU A 577 3.76 -19.44 26.12
N ILE A 578 3.34 -18.23 25.78
CA ILE A 578 3.63 -17.63 24.46
C ILE A 578 4.34 -16.30 24.71
N ASP A 579 5.49 -16.13 24.11
CA ASP A 579 6.23 -14.87 24.16
C ASP A 579 5.75 -13.83 23.13
N ASP A 580 6.32 -12.63 23.18
CA ASP A 580 5.98 -11.52 22.27
C ASP A 580 6.34 -11.82 20.80
N THR A 581 7.08 -12.87 20.53
CA THR A 581 7.38 -13.37 19.18
C THR A 581 6.45 -14.51 18.76
N TYR A 582 5.38 -14.75 19.53
CA TYR A 582 4.45 -15.87 19.39
C TYR A 582 5.13 -17.23 19.49
N SER A 583 6.29 -17.30 20.13
CA SER A 583 7.00 -18.53 20.34
C SER A 583 6.41 -19.25 21.55
N PRO A 584 5.95 -20.50 21.39
CA PRO A 584 5.46 -21.27 22.52
C PRO A 584 6.62 -21.90 23.29
N THR A 585 6.51 -21.85 24.60
CA THR A 585 7.25 -22.67 25.55
C THR A 585 6.28 -23.53 26.33
N VAL A 586 6.71 -24.64 26.80
CA VAL A 586 5.85 -25.60 27.48
C VAL A 586 6.42 -25.95 28.85
N THR A 587 5.63 -25.73 29.88
CA THR A 587 6.00 -26.10 31.24
C THR A 587 5.31 -27.42 31.63
N SER A 588 6.06 -28.39 32.10
CA SER A 588 5.50 -29.62 32.61
C SER A 588 4.92 -29.45 34.03
N GLU A 589 4.12 -30.38 34.50
CA GLU A 589 3.61 -30.41 35.89
C GLU A 589 4.71 -30.30 36.95
N GLU A 590 5.91 -30.78 36.62
CA GLU A 590 7.08 -30.73 37.50
C GLU A 590 7.75 -29.34 37.51
N GLY A 591 7.23 -28.36 36.75
CA GLY A 591 7.73 -27.01 36.67
C GLY A 591 8.94 -26.82 35.73
N TYR A 592 9.28 -27.81 34.92
CA TYR A 592 10.36 -27.69 33.94
C TYR A 592 9.85 -27.05 32.65
N GLU A 593 10.42 -25.91 32.33
CA GLU A 593 10.21 -25.23 31.05
C GLU A 593 10.98 -25.96 29.93
N ARG A 594 10.32 -26.27 28.84
CA ARG A 594 10.89 -26.95 27.67
C ARG A 594 10.58 -26.16 26.42
N GLU A 595 11.60 -25.99 25.62
CA GLU A 595 11.37 -25.52 24.25
C GLU A 595 10.61 -26.56 23.44
N VAL A 596 9.86 -26.14 22.46
CA VAL A 596 9.07 -27.01 21.56
C VAL A 596 9.93 -28.08 20.87
N THR A 597 11.18 -27.76 20.61
CA THR A 597 12.16 -28.65 20.00
C THR A 597 12.48 -29.88 20.88
N ASN A 598 12.30 -29.75 22.18
CA ASN A 598 12.60 -30.77 23.19
C ASN A 598 11.38 -31.62 23.57
N LEU A 599 10.24 -31.39 22.93
CA LEU A 599 9.05 -32.21 23.13
C LEU A 599 9.12 -33.50 22.33
N SER A 600 8.44 -34.54 22.83
CA SER A 600 8.23 -35.75 22.05
C SER A 600 7.52 -35.48 20.73
N GLY A 601 7.71 -36.34 19.74
CA GLY A 601 7.08 -36.17 18.43
C GLY A 601 5.56 -36.04 18.50
N GLY A 602 4.91 -36.79 19.40
CA GLY A 602 3.46 -36.72 19.64
C GLY A 602 3.04 -35.43 20.31
N GLU A 603 3.71 -35.03 21.40
CA GLU A 603 3.43 -33.77 22.11
C GLU A 603 3.61 -32.56 21.20
N ARG A 604 4.69 -32.55 20.44
CA ARG A 604 4.97 -31.51 19.47
C ARG A 604 3.89 -31.40 18.39
N THR A 605 3.36 -32.54 17.93
CA THR A 605 2.27 -32.53 16.93
C THR A 605 0.98 -32.04 17.54
N LEU A 606 0.62 -32.43 18.76
CA LEU A 606 -0.56 -31.93 19.46
C LEU A 606 -0.44 -30.44 19.74
N LEU A 607 0.73 -29.96 20.18
CA LEU A 607 0.99 -28.55 20.37
C LEU A 607 0.90 -27.79 19.07
N ALA A 608 1.48 -28.31 17.96
CA ALA A 608 1.37 -27.68 16.64
C ALA A 608 -0.08 -27.54 16.20
N PHE A 609 -0.87 -28.58 16.44
CA PHE A 609 -2.29 -28.59 16.14
C PHE A 609 -3.07 -27.59 17.01
N ALA A 610 -2.84 -27.61 18.33
CA ALA A 610 -3.43 -26.65 19.27
C ALA A 610 -3.06 -25.20 18.93
N TYR A 611 -1.80 -24.97 18.59
CA TYR A 611 -1.28 -23.67 18.18
C TYR A 611 -2.01 -23.16 16.91
N ARG A 612 -2.12 -24.02 15.91
CA ARG A 612 -2.76 -23.68 14.64
C ARG A 612 -4.26 -23.43 14.80
N LEU A 613 -4.93 -24.24 15.61
CA LEU A 613 -6.34 -24.05 15.93
C LEU A 613 -6.57 -22.76 16.74
N GLY A 614 -5.75 -22.53 17.76
CA GLY A 614 -5.82 -21.34 18.60
C GLY A 614 -5.61 -20.06 17.78
N LEU A 615 -4.57 -20.09 16.93
CA LEU A 615 -4.29 -18.99 16.01
C LEU A 615 -5.43 -18.81 15.02
N GLY A 616 -5.91 -19.89 14.42
CA GLY A 616 -7.04 -19.86 13.47
C GLY A 616 -8.31 -19.33 14.09
N GLN A 617 -8.66 -19.79 15.27
CA GLN A 617 -9.83 -19.33 16.02
C GLN A 617 -9.76 -17.83 16.33
N LEU A 618 -8.59 -17.39 16.80
CA LEU A 618 -8.38 -15.99 17.17
C LEU A 618 -8.41 -15.06 15.95
N ILE A 619 -7.76 -15.43 14.85
CA ILE A 619 -7.76 -14.66 13.62
C ILE A 619 -9.16 -14.59 13.03
N MET A 620 -9.86 -15.73 12.96
CA MET A 620 -11.22 -15.77 12.44
C MET A 620 -12.14 -14.90 13.29
N GLN A 621 -12.06 -15.00 14.61
CA GLN A 621 -12.86 -14.19 15.51
C GLN A 621 -12.56 -12.69 15.38
N SER A 622 -11.27 -12.32 15.25
CA SER A 622 -10.85 -10.93 15.07
C SER A 622 -11.31 -10.33 13.74
N ARG A 623 -11.23 -11.09 12.63
CA ARG A 623 -11.53 -10.58 11.29
C ARG A 623 -13.00 -10.70 10.88
N THR A 624 -13.69 -11.74 11.36
CA THR A 624 -15.06 -12.06 10.92
C THR A 624 -16.11 -11.93 12.01
N GLY A 625 -15.68 -11.76 13.27
CA GLY A 625 -16.55 -11.81 14.43
C GLY A 625 -17.03 -13.24 14.80
N HIS A 626 -16.59 -14.23 14.05
CA HIS A 626 -16.97 -15.63 14.22
C HIS A 626 -15.72 -16.51 14.39
N GLY A 627 -15.89 -17.66 15.04
CA GLY A 627 -14.80 -18.63 15.19
C GLY A 627 -14.51 -19.44 13.92
N LEU A 628 -13.55 -20.34 14.04
CA LEU A 628 -13.20 -21.27 12.99
C LEU A 628 -14.27 -22.39 12.89
N TYR A 629 -15.14 -22.31 11.89
CA TYR A 629 -16.23 -23.30 11.72
C TYR A 629 -15.80 -24.55 10.98
N THR A 630 -14.91 -24.42 10.01
CA THR A 630 -14.46 -25.51 9.15
C THR A 630 -12.95 -25.58 9.13
N LEU A 631 -12.42 -26.77 9.19
CA LEU A 631 -11.00 -27.06 9.10
C LEU A 631 -10.78 -28.16 8.05
N LEU A 632 -9.85 -27.93 7.14
CA LEU A 632 -9.44 -28.88 6.13
C LEU A 632 -8.02 -29.37 6.47
N LEU A 633 -7.84 -30.67 6.55
CA LEU A 633 -6.56 -31.29 6.90
C LEU A 633 -6.11 -32.21 5.76
N ASP A 634 -4.97 -31.91 5.17
CA ASP A 634 -4.39 -32.76 4.12
C ASP A 634 -3.23 -33.56 4.71
N GLU A 635 -3.41 -34.87 4.83
CA GLU A 635 -2.47 -35.85 5.39
C GLU A 635 -1.92 -35.48 6.78
N PRO A 636 -2.76 -35.21 7.78
CA PRO A 636 -2.31 -34.77 9.11
C PRO A 636 -1.45 -35.80 9.83
N THR A 637 -1.44 -37.04 9.36
CA THR A 637 -0.71 -38.19 9.96
C THR A 637 0.66 -38.40 9.38
N GLU A 638 1.06 -37.70 8.32
CA GLU A 638 2.29 -37.99 7.59
C GLU A 638 3.57 -37.79 8.44
N SER A 639 3.54 -36.80 9.34
CA SER A 639 4.67 -36.52 10.24
C SER A 639 4.66 -37.31 11.55
N LEU A 640 3.82 -38.36 11.66
CA LEU A 640 3.67 -39.19 12.85
C LEU A 640 4.17 -40.59 12.59
N GLY A 641 4.86 -41.17 13.61
CA GLY A 641 5.26 -42.57 13.60
C GLY A 641 4.07 -43.51 13.69
N ARG A 642 4.11 -44.61 12.94
CA ARG A 642 3.05 -45.63 12.98
C ARG A 642 3.09 -46.49 14.24
N GLU A 643 4.24 -46.57 14.88
CA GLU A 643 4.49 -47.55 15.94
C GLU A 643 4.24 -47.03 17.37
N ASP A 644 4.11 -45.72 17.57
CA ASP A 644 3.99 -45.07 18.88
C ASP A 644 2.55 -44.69 19.28
N GLY A 645 1.56 -45.07 18.51
CA GLY A 645 0.14 -44.73 18.74
C GLY A 645 -0.18 -43.22 18.59
N SER A 646 0.73 -42.45 18.02
CA SER A 646 0.54 -41.01 17.85
C SER A 646 -0.58 -40.68 16.85
N ILE A 647 -0.81 -41.56 15.87
CA ILE A 647 -1.90 -41.45 14.89
C ILE A 647 -3.25 -41.54 15.56
N ASP A 648 -3.43 -42.55 16.40
CA ASP A 648 -4.68 -42.80 17.15
C ASP A 648 -4.95 -41.65 18.12
N ARG A 649 -3.94 -41.19 18.83
CA ARG A 649 -4.03 -40.04 19.74
C ARG A 649 -4.46 -38.75 19.00
N LEU A 650 -3.86 -38.49 17.84
CA LEU A 650 -4.26 -37.33 17.03
C LEU A 650 -5.70 -37.48 16.52
N ALA A 651 -6.08 -38.64 16.04
CA ALA A 651 -7.42 -38.88 15.55
C ALA A 651 -8.47 -38.74 16.66
N GLU A 652 -8.22 -39.31 17.86
CA GLU A 652 -9.07 -39.12 19.04
C GLU A 652 -9.13 -37.66 19.48
N ALA A 653 -8.00 -36.97 19.46
CA ALA A 653 -7.92 -35.55 19.77
C ALA A 653 -8.80 -34.71 18.82
N ILE A 654 -8.71 -35.00 17.53
CA ILE A 654 -9.52 -34.32 16.51
C ILE A 654 -11.02 -34.62 16.69
N SER A 655 -11.39 -35.85 17.00
CA SER A 655 -12.79 -36.23 17.25
C SER A 655 -13.41 -35.52 18.47
N ARG A 656 -12.58 -35.08 19.42
CA ARG A 656 -13.00 -34.34 20.63
C ARG A 656 -13.21 -32.84 20.37
N LEU A 657 -12.77 -32.31 19.22
CA LEU A 657 -12.82 -30.89 18.88
C LEU A 657 -14.24 -30.42 18.54
N LYS A 658 -15.11 -30.38 19.49
CA LYS A 658 -16.51 -29.89 19.32
C LYS A 658 -16.61 -28.38 19.04
N ALA A 659 -15.51 -27.62 19.25
CA ALA A 659 -15.47 -26.19 18.98
C ALA A 659 -15.48 -25.89 17.48
N ILE A 660 -15.09 -26.83 16.63
CA ILE A 660 -15.10 -26.72 15.17
C ILE A 660 -16.30 -27.51 14.66
N GLU A 661 -17.18 -26.84 13.95
CA GLU A 661 -18.44 -27.41 13.49
C GLU A 661 -18.22 -28.54 12.46
N GLN A 662 -17.14 -28.41 11.65
CA GLN A 662 -16.82 -29.39 10.61
C GLN A 662 -15.30 -29.51 10.43
N ILE A 663 -14.83 -30.74 10.45
CA ILE A 663 -13.44 -31.08 10.11
C ILE A 663 -13.49 -32.05 8.93
N ILE A 664 -12.74 -31.75 7.89
CA ILE A 664 -12.58 -32.59 6.71
C ILE A 664 -11.11 -32.97 6.61
N ALA A 665 -10.78 -34.19 6.96
CA ALA A 665 -9.43 -34.72 6.85
C ALA A 665 -9.28 -35.67 5.67
N VAL A 666 -8.12 -35.62 5.07
CA VAL A 666 -7.69 -36.53 4.01
C VAL A 666 -6.50 -37.31 4.54
N THR A 667 -6.56 -38.64 4.48
CA THR A 667 -5.45 -39.49 4.96
C THR A 667 -5.41 -40.81 4.21
N HIS A 668 -4.23 -41.45 4.28
CA HIS A 668 -4.05 -42.84 3.85
C HIS A 668 -4.07 -43.81 5.05
N SER A 669 -4.21 -43.30 6.28
CA SER A 669 -4.21 -44.09 7.52
C SER A 669 -5.64 -44.54 7.85
N GLU A 670 -5.88 -45.84 7.78
CA GLU A 670 -7.14 -46.46 8.21
C GLU A 670 -7.40 -46.22 9.70
N ALA A 671 -6.37 -46.39 10.55
CA ALA A 671 -6.47 -46.15 11.99
C ALA A 671 -6.95 -44.71 12.31
N PHE A 672 -6.50 -43.75 11.56
CA PHE A 672 -6.99 -42.36 11.70
C PHE A 672 -8.44 -42.22 11.27
N ALA A 673 -8.81 -42.87 10.17
CA ALA A 673 -10.18 -42.79 9.61
C ALA A 673 -11.22 -43.45 10.51
N GLU A 674 -10.87 -44.58 11.21
CA GLU A 674 -11.77 -45.27 12.14
C GLU A 674 -12.27 -44.39 13.31
N LYS A 675 -11.55 -43.32 13.62
CA LYS A 675 -11.97 -42.36 14.67
C LYS A 675 -12.83 -41.20 14.15
N ALA A 676 -13.04 -41.15 12.85
CA ALA A 676 -13.90 -40.12 12.28
C ALA A 676 -15.38 -40.48 12.44
N GLU A 677 -16.22 -39.47 12.61
CA GLU A 677 -17.69 -39.66 12.69
C GLU A 677 -18.27 -40.08 11.33
N HIS A 678 -17.63 -39.62 10.26
CA HIS A 678 -18.06 -39.88 8.88
C HIS A 678 -16.87 -40.26 8.02
N VAL A 679 -16.85 -41.48 7.57
CA VAL A 679 -15.80 -42.02 6.72
C VAL A 679 -16.26 -42.07 5.25
N ILE A 680 -15.39 -41.53 4.39
CA ILE A 680 -15.62 -41.51 2.95
C ILE A 680 -14.46 -42.23 2.28
N ARG A 681 -14.72 -43.40 1.75
CA ARG A 681 -13.67 -44.18 1.09
C ARG A 681 -13.47 -43.72 -0.34
N VAL A 682 -12.22 -43.47 -0.70
CA VAL A 682 -11.85 -43.07 -2.07
C VAL A 682 -10.93 -44.14 -2.64
N GLU A 683 -11.40 -44.85 -3.61
CA GLU A 683 -10.72 -45.93 -4.31
C GLU A 683 -10.40 -45.51 -5.76
N LYS A 684 -9.48 -46.19 -6.38
CA LYS A 684 -9.14 -45.97 -7.78
C LYS A 684 -9.51 -47.19 -8.59
N GLU A 685 -10.54 -47.06 -9.41
CA GLU A 685 -10.97 -48.11 -10.35
C GLU A 685 -10.75 -47.62 -11.79
N ALA A 686 -10.07 -48.41 -12.61
CA ALA A 686 -9.83 -48.14 -14.04
C ALA A 686 -9.26 -46.71 -14.29
N GLY A 687 -8.41 -46.19 -13.40
CA GLY A 687 -7.81 -44.87 -13.57
C GLY A 687 -8.66 -43.69 -13.10
N ALA A 688 -9.87 -43.95 -12.59
CA ALA A 688 -10.80 -42.94 -12.07
C ALA A 688 -11.04 -43.15 -10.56
N SER A 689 -11.24 -42.05 -9.83
CA SER A 689 -11.63 -42.08 -8.43
C SER A 689 -13.09 -42.49 -8.26
N LYS A 690 -13.34 -43.44 -7.40
CA LYS A 690 -14.69 -43.88 -6.98
C LYS A 690 -14.86 -43.59 -5.50
N ILE A 691 -16.00 -43.05 -5.16
CA ILE A 691 -16.31 -42.64 -3.79
C ILE A 691 -17.39 -43.53 -3.24
N THR A 692 -17.14 -44.09 -2.08
CA THR A 692 -18.09 -44.93 -1.35
C THR A 692 -18.22 -44.35 0.07
N PRO A 693 -19.38 -43.82 0.48
CA PRO A 693 -19.62 -43.48 1.87
C PRO A 693 -19.66 -44.76 2.70
N GLU A 694 -18.89 -44.81 3.78
CA GLU A 694 -19.08 -45.83 4.81
C GLU A 694 -20.02 -45.23 5.87
N THR A 695 -21.19 -45.91 6.04
CA THR A 695 -22.20 -45.53 7.05
C THR A 695 -21.78 -45.91 8.43
#